data_692ecbee64134e0d24f327272eef742c
#
_entry.id   692ecbee64134e0d24f327272eef742c
#
_cell.length_a   1.000
_cell.length_b   1.000
_cell.length_c   1.000
_cell.angle_alpha   90.00
_cell.angle_beta   90.00
_cell.angle_gamma   90.00
#
_symmetry.space_group_name_H-M   'P 1'
#
loop_
_entity.id
_entity.type
_entity.pdbx_description
1 polymer ?
#
loop_
_entity_poly.entity_id
_entity_poly.type
_entity_poly.pdbx_seq_one_letter_code
_entity_poly.pdbx_strand_id
1 'polypeptide(L)'
;MKAYEVYSKELIDEKASLLFKEERELKRLDGWFLAREIVCDIQNELKGLPKEIRAAHELKHIVANIPLYISEHNIFAGTQRDAFARSYALINPSFEVETFSGYCDPTAIYDDIEPNTEFTKERIAKVKEFTKNTEFVRKLTKVYDDYEQYTKEVIFFIEQVTGHVIPDFRPALKYGIKGIIEKTEESIRSEKNEEKRNNLIAMKLSLECVVLLAHRYADIANSQSKTASNERKQQLLLIETTLKKVPYLPSENLYEAIQSFLLLWQVMCLEQAPNPFAFSVGNADRIFEPYRKDLTREQAASLFKHFLVFYNVGDRSWAISQNVLLAGKSNTGEDLTNICTYAFLDAYYAMNFPQPILSVKLHNNTPARLYEELGRFFFTPGCLTPSLFNDESVFKVLSKAGVDKDDLEDYSVAGCQEPLIMGKDNGNTTNSWLNLGKILEMTINNGRSLISGEVIGRTRNTDNLTLLKNIKEYFFDDAKYYIKHMTDAANAASIALSELPVPFLSSFMGGLVTGYDMRDVNNQGTKYNASGCLIHGLSVATDSIIAIEEYLKVYPNDPERLLNAIRSNFENDSDIRAFLKKAPKYGNNMPTPDTLAQEISLKISDYVKSMKNYLNNGFRADWSTPSTHLLYGYWVGATADGRLAREMLGYGIDPLYGEATMGLGFRILSCMNLPFDEMDGGYASHFGIDPKYFTADSYEEKGLQFRDRIIMPLFFNEMNNNLCPYYLYVNVTTADTLRKVLADPKKYAPNGVYIMRIHGTFVNFLDLSPAIQNDIITRLDPLSTSI
;
A
#
# COMPACT_ATOMS: atom_id res chain seq x y z
N MET A 1 -35.18 15.00 0.49
CA MET A 1 -35.51 13.63 -0.01
C MET A 1 -34.46 12.68 0.56
N LYS A 2 -34.86 11.60 1.23
CA LYS A 2 -33.92 10.62 1.79
C LYS A 2 -33.75 9.45 0.83
N ALA A 3 -32.60 8.76 0.84
CA ALA A 3 -32.33 7.67 -0.08
C ALA A 3 -33.41 6.57 -0.02
N TYR A 4 -33.80 6.15 1.17
CA TYR A 4 -34.83 5.11 1.38
C TYR A 4 -36.29 5.57 1.18
N GLU A 5 -36.52 6.83 0.83
CA GLU A 5 -37.80 7.32 0.30
C GLU A 5 -37.90 7.11 -1.22
N VAL A 6 -36.74 6.94 -1.87
CA VAL A 6 -36.62 6.81 -3.35
C VAL A 6 -36.25 5.38 -3.78
N TYR A 7 -35.46 4.71 -2.98
CA TYR A 7 -34.98 3.35 -3.24
C TYR A 7 -35.48 2.38 -2.18
N SER A 8 -35.86 1.16 -2.58
CA SER A 8 -35.89 0.04 -1.64
C SER A 8 -34.47 -0.49 -1.40
N LYS A 9 -34.28 -1.22 -0.30
CA LYS A 9 -33.00 -1.87 0.01
C LYS A 9 -32.59 -2.83 -1.10
N GLU A 10 -33.53 -3.63 -1.57
CA GLU A 10 -33.33 -4.62 -2.62
C GLU A 10 -32.88 -3.96 -3.93
N LEU A 11 -33.47 -2.81 -4.27
CA LEU A 11 -33.10 -2.06 -5.47
C LEU A 11 -31.69 -1.48 -5.35
N ILE A 12 -31.29 -0.99 -4.16
CA ILE A 12 -29.91 -0.55 -3.92
C ILE A 12 -28.93 -1.70 -4.11
N ASP A 13 -29.21 -2.87 -3.54
CA ASP A 13 -28.37 -4.07 -3.65
C ASP A 13 -28.24 -4.55 -5.11
N GLU A 14 -29.34 -4.57 -5.84
CA GLU A 14 -29.36 -4.91 -7.26
C GLU A 14 -28.51 -3.94 -8.09
N LYS A 15 -28.72 -2.62 -7.90
CA LYS A 15 -27.95 -1.59 -8.60
C LYS A 15 -26.47 -1.66 -8.29
N ALA A 16 -26.06 -1.97 -7.06
CA ALA A 16 -24.65 -2.14 -6.72
C ALA A 16 -23.99 -3.27 -7.53
N SER A 17 -24.68 -4.41 -7.64
CA SER A 17 -24.22 -5.56 -8.41
C SER A 17 -24.15 -5.28 -9.92
N LEU A 18 -25.17 -4.58 -10.45
CA LEU A 18 -25.21 -4.19 -11.86
C LEU A 18 -24.16 -3.14 -12.19
N LEU A 19 -23.97 -2.14 -11.32
CA LEU A 19 -22.92 -1.13 -11.47
C LEU A 19 -21.54 -1.77 -11.48
N PHE A 20 -21.25 -2.68 -10.56
CA PHE A 20 -19.99 -3.40 -10.55
C PHE A 20 -19.75 -4.19 -11.81
N LYS A 21 -20.78 -4.88 -12.33
CA LYS A 21 -20.69 -5.60 -13.60
C LYS A 21 -20.41 -4.65 -14.77
N GLU A 22 -21.14 -3.53 -14.86
CA GLU A 22 -20.91 -2.49 -15.87
C GLU A 22 -19.49 -1.94 -15.81
N GLU A 23 -19.01 -1.58 -14.62
CA GLU A 23 -17.67 -1.06 -14.38
C GLU A 23 -16.58 -2.08 -14.74
N ARG A 24 -16.80 -3.36 -14.43
CA ARG A 24 -15.86 -4.45 -14.75
C ARG A 24 -15.72 -4.72 -16.24
N GLU A 25 -16.76 -4.43 -17.02
CA GLU A 25 -16.77 -4.60 -18.47
C GLU A 25 -16.14 -3.39 -19.21
N LEU A 26 -15.91 -2.27 -18.53
CA LEU A 26 -15.29 -1.09 -19.13
C LEU A 26 -13.88 -1.43 -19.60
N LYS A 27 -13.55 -0.90 -20.77
CA LYS A 27 -12.15 -0.88 -21.22
C LYS A 27 -11.34 0.02 -20.31
N ARG A 28 -10.04 -0.17 -20.36
CA ARG A 28 -9.08 0.71 -19.71
C ARG A 28 -9.36 2.17 -20.04
N LEU A 29 -9.57 2.98 -19.00
CA LEU A 29 -9.81 4.41 -19.11
C LEU A 29 -8.51 5.14 -18.74
N ASP A 30 -8.07 6.04 -19.61
CA ASP A 30 -6.84 6.79 -19.42
C ASP A 30 -7.14 8.21 -18.89
N GLY A 31 -7.93 8.27 -17.84
CA GLY A 31 -8.36 9.54 -17.25
C GLY A 31 -7.22 10.37 -16.68
N TRP A 32 -6.17 9.75 -16.14
CA TRP A 32 -4.95 10.42 -15.73
C TRP A 32 -4.27 11.11 -16.93
N PHE A 33 -4.35 10.51 -18.13
CA PHE A 33 -3.81 11.10 -19.34
C PHE A 33 -4.59 12.35 -19.73
N LEU A 34 -5.93 12.31 -19.68
CA LEU A 34 -6.78 13.47 -19.94
C LEU A 34 -6.48 14.62 -18.98
N ALA A 35 -6.28 14.33 -17.71
CA ALA A 35 -5.87 15.33 -16.72
C ALA A 35 -4.53 15.99 -17.10
N ARG A 36 -3.52 15.18 -17.46
CA ARG A 36 -2.20 15.68 -17.90
C ARG A 36 -2.27 16.47 -19.22
N GLU A 37 -3.11 16.03 -20.15
CA GLU A 37 -3.33 16.73 -21.42
C GLU A 37 -3.94 18.13 -21.21
N ILE A 38 -4.94 18.23 -20.32
CA ILE A 38 -5.54 19.52 -19.94
C ILE A 38 -4.45 20.45 -19.39
N VAL A 39 -3.58 19.96 -18.51
CA VAL A 39 -2.46 20.75 -17.97
C VAL A 39 -1.49 21.17 -19.08
N CYS A 40 -1.16 20.27 -20.00
CA CYS A 40 -0.32 20.56 -21.15
C CYS A 40 -0.90 21.71 -22.00
N ASP A 41 -2.20 21.72 -22.22
CA ASP A 41 -2.85 22.71 -23.08
C ASP A 41 -2.88 24.12 -22.46
N ILE A 42 -3.00 24.22 -21.12
CA ILE A 42 -3.10 25.51 -20.41
C ILE A 42 -1.78 26.02 -19.84
N GLN A 43 -0.67 25.29 -19.98
CA GLN A 43 0.61 25.62 -19.33
C GLN A 43 1.08 27.08 -19.57
N ASN A 44 0.81 27.64 -20.77
CA ASN A 44 1.22 28.99 -21.10
C ASN A 44 0.38 30.07 -20.42
N GLU A 45 -0.87 29.75 -20.07
CA GLU A 45 -1.77 30.69 -19.38
C GLU A 45 -1.37 30.87 -17.92
N LEU A 46 -0.77 29.83 -17.35
CA LEU A 46 -0.38 29.76 -15.93
C LEU A 46 1.09 30.13 -15.68
N LYS A 47 1.80 30.54 -16.75
CA LYS A 47 3.23 30.88 -16.66
C LYS A 47 3.44 32.13 -15.78
N GLY A 48 4.36 32.00 -14.82
CA GLY A 48 4.71 33.11 -13.91
C GLY A 48 3.91 33.12 -12.59
N LEU A 49 2.91 32.26 -12.42
CA LEU A 49 2.27 32.10 -11.13
C LEU A 49 3.18 31.34 -10.14
N PRO A 50 3.09 31.63 -8.82
CA PRO A 50 3.68 30.75 -7.81
C PRO A 50 3.23 29.31 -8.01
N LYS A 51 4.12 28.33 -7.74
CA LYS A 51 3.87 26.93 -8.09
C LYS A 51 2.61 26.35 -7.41
N GLU A 52 2.32 26.76 -6.19
CA GLU A 52 1.15 26.33 -5.41
C GLU A 52 -0.15 26.87 -6.03
N ILE A 53 -0.16 28.15 -6.39
CA ILE A 53 -1.29 28.80 -7.08
C ILE A 53 -1.51 28.17 -8.47
N ARG A 54 -0.42 27.90 -9.20
CA ARG A 54 -0.48 27.21 -10.48
C ARG A 54 -1.12 25.84 -10.35
N ALA A 55 -0.69 25.01 -9.37
CA ALA A 55 -1.25 23.68 -9.12
C ALA A 55 -2.77 23.75 -8.84
N ALA A 56 -3.23 24.71 -8.05
CA ALA A 56 -4.66 24.90 -7.80
C ALA A 56 -5.44 25.28 -9.07
N HIS A 57 -4.87 26.11 -9.94
CA HIS A 57 -5.48 26.43 -11.25
C HIS A 57 -5.47 25.25 -12.20
N GLU A 58 -4.39 24.46 -12.24
CA GLU A 58 -4.32 23.22 -13.01
C GLU A 58 -5.46 22.27 -12.59
N LEU A 59 -5.63 22.03 -11.27
CA LEU A 59 -6.73 21.22 -10.74
C LEU A 59 -8.10 21.80 -11.14
N LYS A 60 -8.29 23.12 -11.06
CA LYS A 60 -9.54 23.76 -11.48
C LYS A 60 -9.86 23.51 -12.95
N HIS A 61 -8.85 23.61 -13.82
CA HIS A 61 -9.05 23.33 -15.25
C HIS A 61 -9.34 21.86 -15.52
N ILE A 62 -8.67 20.92 -14.81
CA ILE A 62 -8.96 19.51 -14.89
C ILE A 62 -10.42 19.26 -14.50
N VAL A 63 -10.84 19.71 -13.32
CA VAL A 63 -12.20 19.49 -12.80
C VAL A 63 -13.28 20.17 -13.68
N ALA A 64 -12.96 21.32 -14.32
CA ALA A 64 -13.89 22.01 -15.20
C ALA A 64 -14.10 21.31 -16.55
N ASN A 65 -13.11 20.56 -17.06
CA ASN A 65 -13.12 20.08 -18.43
C ASN A 65 -13.13 18.55 -18.57
N ILE A 66 -12.79 17.80 -17.52
CA ILE A 66 -12.76 16.34 -17.60
C ILE A 66 -14.17 15.77 -17.90
N PRO A 67 -14.30 14.78 -18.79
CA PRO A 67 -15.59 14.12 -19.05
C PRO A 67 -16.15 13.47 -17.80
N LEU A 68 -17.46 13.64 -17.57
CA LEU A 68 -18.18 13.08 -16.43
C LEU A 68 -19.36 12.22 -16.94
N TYR A 69 -19.71 11.21 -16.14
CA TYR A 69 -20.75 10.26 -16.49
C TYR A 69 -21.56 9.82 -15.26
N ILE A 70 -22.88 9.66 -15.42
CA ILE A 70 -23.78 9.03 -14.46
C ILE A 70 -24.51 7.88 -15.19
N SER A 71 -24.25 6.63 -14.79
CA SER A 71 -24.89 5.46 -15.38
C SER A 71 -26.30 5.22 -14.83
N GLU A 72 -27.06 4.35 -15.49
CA GLU A 72 -28.40 3.94 -15.03
C GLU A 72 -28.37 3.30 -13.63
N HIS A 73 -27.26 2.67 -13.27
CA HIS A 73 -27.12 1.95 -12.01
C HIS A 73 -26.51 2.80 -10.88
N ASN A 74 -26.06 3.98 -11.16
CA ASN A 74 -25.55 4.92 -10.16
C ASN A 74 -26.63 5.36 -9.18
N ILE A 75 -26.36 5.24 -7.89
CA ILE A 75 -27.09 5.93 -6.82
C ILE A 75 -26.27 7.10 -6.25
N PHE A 76 -24.96 7.13 -6.48
CA PHE A 76 -24.05 8.24 -6.21
C PHE A 76 -23.45 8.76 -7.51
N ALA A 77 -22.98 9.99 -7.51
CA ALA A 77 -22.13 10.54 -8.56
C ALA A 77 -20.66 10.17 -8.32
N GLY A 78 -19.88 10.14 -9.41
CA GLY A 78 -18.53 9.61 -9.44
C GLY A 78 -18.50 8.17 -9.95
N THR A 79 -17.77 7.87 -11.01
CA THR A 79 -17.69 6.53 -11.59
C THR A 79 -16.28 6.20 -12.01
N GLN A 80 -16.00 4.92 -12.28
CA GLN A 80 -14.74 4.49 -12.87
C GLN A 80 -14.57 4.90 -14.35
N ARG A 81 -15.59 5.45 -14.96
CA ARG A 81 -15.49 6.09 -16.29
C ARG A 81 -14.86 7.46 -16.23
N ASP A 82 -14.75 8.03 -15.05
CA ASP A 82 -14.12 9.33 -14.87
C ASP A 82 -12.60 9.21 -14.88
N ALA A 83 -11.94 10.35 -14.93
CA ALA A 83 -10.51 10.43 -15.17
C ALA A 83 -9.60 9.79 -14.11
N PHE A 84 -10.12 9.56 -12.91
CA PHE A 84 -9.36 8.90 -11.85
C PHE A 84 -9.41 7.37 -11.90
N ALA A 85 -10.20 6.83 -12.81
CA ALA A 85 -10.51 5.41 -12.88
C ALA A 85 -9.30 4.50 -13.13
N ARG A 86 -8.21 5.08 -13.55
CA ARG A 86 -6.98 4.36 -13.73
C ARG A 86 -5.86 5.03 -12.97
N SER A 87 -5.36 4.33 -12.02
CA SER A 87 -4.09 4.66 -11.39
C SER A 87 -2.97 3.83 -11.99
N TYR A 88 -1.81 4.41 -12.03
CA TYR A 88 -0.58 3.71 -12.31
C TYR A 88 0.05 3.29 -10.99
N ALA A 89 0.14 2.01 -10.75
CA ALA A 89 0.90 1.50 -9.63
C ALA A 89 2.35 1.28 -10.09
N LEU A 90 3.27 2.00 -9.48
CA LEU A 90 4.69 1.83 -9.73
C LEU A 90 5.19 0.41 -9.44
N ILE A 91 4.52 -0.29 -8.53
CA ILE A 91 4.76 -1.71 -8.27
C ILE A 91 3.74 -2.51 -9.07
N ASN A 92 3.98 -2.65 -10.35
CA ASN A 92 3.15 -3.46 -11.22
C ASN A 92 3.75 -4.87 -11.36
N PRO A 93 3.09 -5.95 -10.88
CA PRO A 93 3.60 -7.30 -11.03
C PRO A 93 3.54 -7.82 -12.46
N SER A 94 2.89 -7.10 -13.37
CA SER A 94 2.93 -7.42 -14.79
C SER A 94 4.13 -6.82 -15.53
N PHE A 95 4.94 -5.96 -14.87
CA PHE A 95 6.18 -5.53 -15.48
C PHE A 95 7.16 -6.70 -15.59
N GLU A 96 7.92 -6.73 -16.66
CA GLU A 96 8.92 -7.76 -16.90
C GLU A 96 10.07 -7.58 -15.90
N VAL A 97 10.39 -8.65 -15.17
CA VAL A 97 11.45 -8.64 -14.15
C VAL A 97 12.80 -8.30 -14.77
N GLU A 98 12.98 -8.61 -16.04
CA GLU A 98 14.20 -8.36 -16.82
C GLU A 98 14.36 -6.89 -17.23
N THR A 99 13.29 -6.11 -17.28
CA THR A 99 13.30 -4.74 -17.82
C THR A 99 13.12 -3.66 -16.74
N PHE A 100 13.57 -3.95 -15.54
CA PHE A 100 13.45 -3.04 -14.40
C PHE A 100 14.00 -1.63 -14.67
N SER A 101 14.95 -1.46 -15.57
CA SER A 101 15.49 -0.17 -15.96
C SER A 101 14.43 0.82 -16.48
N GLY A 102 13.40 0.32 -17.18
CA GLY A 102 12.27 1.16 -17.64
C GLY A 102 11.38 1.65 -16.48
N TYR A 103 11.46 1.04 -15.34
CA TYR A 103 10.74 1.43 -14.13
C TYR A 103 11.20 2.79 -13.57
N CYS A 104 12.46 3.14 -13.78
CA CYS A 104 13.04 4.41 -13.35
C CYS A 104 12.76 5.57 -14.33
N ASP A 105 12.10 5.33 -15.47
CA ASP A 105 11.69 6.41 -16.38
C ASP A 105 10.34 6.99 -15.93
N PRO A 106 10.30 8.24 -15.44
CA PRO A 106 9.05 8.86 -14.98
C PRO A 106 8.04 9.14 -16.12
N THR A 107 8.43 8.87 -17.36
CA THR A 107 7.55 9.01 -18.53
C THR A 107 7.16 7.68 -19.18
N ALA A 108 7.64 6.56 -18.68
CA ALA A 108 7.36 5.23 -19.22
C ALA A 108 5.85 4.90 -19.26
N ILE A 109 5.08 5.42 -18.30
CA ILE A 109 3.62 5.23 -18.25
C ILE A 109 2.89 5.63 -19.55
N TYR A 110 3.42 6.57 -20.31
CA TYR A 110 2.82 6.99 -21.59
C TYR A 110 2.93 5.90 -22.67
N ASP A 111 3.89 4.99 -22.55
CA ASP A 111 4.07 3.87 -23.48
C ASP A 111 3.03 2.75 -23.23
N ASP A 112 2.40 2.73 -22.05
CA ASP A 112 1.33 1.81 -21.71
C ASP A 112 -0.03 2.18 -22.32
N ILE A 113 -0.18 3.39 -22.89
CA ILE A 113 -1.41 3.82 -23.54
C ILE A 113 -1.47 3.21 -24.93
N GLU A 114 -2.45 2.34 -25.18
CA GLU A 114 -2.72 1.84 -26.52
C GLU A 114 -3.33 2.92 -27.40
N PRO A 115 -2.65 3.33 -28.51
CA PRO A 115 -3.21 4.31 -29.45
C PRO A 115 -4.52 3.81 -30.09
N ASN A 116 -5.49 4.69 -30.21
CA ASN A 116 -6.77 4.43 -30.87
C ASN A 116 -7.26 5.68 -31.61
N THR A 117 -8.51 5.70 -32.06
CA THR A 117 -9.10 6.85 -32.78
C THR A 117 -9.25 8.09 -31.90
N GLU A 118 -9.36 7.92 -30.58
CA GLU A 118 -9.47 9.02 -29.60
C GLU A 118 -8.10 9.43 -29.07
N PHE A 119 -7.30 8.46 -28.65
CA PHE A 119 -5.93 8.67 -28.17
C PHE A 119 -4.94 8.37 -29.29
N THR A 120 -4.70 9.35 -30.17
CA THR A 120 -3.77 9.17 -31.29
C THR A 120 -2.30 9.17 -30.81
N LYS A 121 -1.41 8.55 -31.61
CA LYS A 121 0.04 8.57 -31.32
C LYS A 121 0.60 9.96 -31.15
N GLU A 122 0.15 10.91 -31.97
CA GLU A 122 0.60 12.30 -31.94
C GLU A 122 0.16 13.00 -30.66
N ARG A 123 -1.07 12.73 -30.22
CA ARG A 123 -1.64 13.26 -28.97
C ARG A 123 -0.88 12.75 -27.76
N ILE A 124 -0.62 11.43 -27.69
CA ILE A 124 0.14 10.81 -26.62
C ILE A 124 1.58 11.36 -26.59
N ALA A 125 2.25 11.43 -27.75
CA ALA A 125 3.62 11.93 -27.88
C ALA A 125 3.75 13.40 -27.42
N LYS A 126 2.76 14.26 -27.75
CA LYS A 126 2.73 15.66 -27.31
C LYS A 126 2.74 15.77 -25.78
N VAL A 127 1.89 14.99 -25.09
CA VAL A 127 1.77 15.06 -23.63
C VAL A 127 2.98 14.41 -22.95
N LYS A 128 3.53 13.32 -23.52
CA LYS A 128 4.78 12.70 -23.05
C LYS A 128 5.93 13.72 -23.12
N GLU A 129 6.11 14.40 -24.26
CA GLU A 129 7.16 15.38 -24.43
C GLU A 129 6.99 16.59 -23.48
N PHE A 130 5.77 17.08 -23.30
CA PHE A 130 5.48 18.10 -22.29
C PHE A 130 5.90 17.64 -20.90
N THR A 131 5.50 16.44 -20.47
CA THR A 131 5.81 15.89 -19.15
C THR A 131 7.30 15.72 -18.95
N LYS A 132 8.03 15.21 -19.96
CA LYS A 132 9.49 15.05 -19.94
C LYS A 132 10.22 16.37 -19.69
N ASN A 133 9.68 17.47 -20.17
CA ASN A 133 10.27 18.81 -20.03
C ASN A 133 9.86 19.54 -18.73
N THR A 134 9.06 18.93 -17.87
CA THR A 134 8.73 19.51 -16.55
C THR A 134 9.95 19.50 -15.62
N GLU A 135 9.99 20.44 -14.69
CA GLU A 135 11.07 20.50 -13.70
C GLU A 135 11.11 19.27 -12.80
N PHE A 136 9.93 18.74 -12.43
CA PHE A 136 9.80 17.47 -11.69
C PHE A 136 10.54 16.33 -12.40
N VAL A 137 10.20 16.08 -13.68
CA VAL A 137 10.79 14.95 -14.41
C VAL A 137 12.29 15.15 -14.61
N ARG A 138 12.75 16.37 -14.93
CA ARG A 138 14.18 16.65 -15.06
C ARG A 138 14.97 16.39 -13.77
N LYS A 139 14.45 16.84 -12.63
CA LYS A 139 15.08 16.59 -11.33
C LYS A 139 15.09 15.11 -10.98
N LEU A 140 13.98 14.41 -11.20
CA LEU A 140 13.85 12.99 -10.88
C LEU A 140 14.75 12.12 -11.79
N THR A 141 14.79 12.40 -13.09
CA THR A 141 15.69 11.72 -14.04
C THR A 141 17.14 11.89 -13.60
N LYS A 142 17.53 13.10 -13.18
CA LYS A 142 18.88 13.32 -12.64
C LYS A 142 19.17 12.45 -11.41
N VAL A 143 18.21 12.24 -10.52
CA VAL A 143 18.40 11.35 -9.36
C VAL A 143 18.66 9.92 -9.84
N TYR A 144 17.90 9.42 -10.80
CA TYR A 144 18.11 8.08 -11.32
C TYR A 144 19.45 7.94 -12.05
N ASP A 145 19.87 8.94 -12.82
CA ASP A 145 21.20 8.97 -13.49
C ASP A 145 22.35 8.98 -12.47
N ASP A 146 22.25 9.81 -11.43
CA ASP A 146 23.29 9.96 -10.39
C ASP A 146 23.49 8.66 -9.58
N TYR A 147 22.46 7.82 -9.47
CA TYR A 147 22.47 6.59 -8.68
C TYR A 147 22.28 5.31 -9.50
N GLU A 148 22.37 5.39 -10.86
CA GLU A 148 22.16 4.25 -11.77
C GLU A 148 23.04 3.05 -11.39
N GLN A 149 24.29 3.30 -10.98
CA GLN A 149 25.22 2.27 -10.53
C GLN A 149 24.61 1.31 -9.50
N TYR A 150 23.77 1.81 -8.59
CA TYR A 150 23.18 1.02 -7.53
C TYR A 150 21.78 0.52 -7.86
N THR A 151 21.03 1.28 -8.67
CA THR A 151 19.62 0.98 -8.98
C THR A 151 19.46 0.01 -10.13
N LYS A 152 20.37 -0.01 -11.10
CA LYS A 152 20.28 -0.88 -12.30
C LYS A 152 20.23 -2.39 -11.98
N GLU A 153 20.82 -2.83 -10.88
CA GLU A 153 20.74 -4.20 -10.37
C GLU A 153 20.14 -4.29 -8.97
N VAL A 154 19.40 -3.27 -8.57
CA VAL A 154 18.58 -3.25 -7.38
C VAL A 154 19.36 -3.57 -6.08
N ILE A 155 20.51 -2.91 -5.86
CA ILE A 155 21.09 -2.85 -4.52
C ILE A 155 20.14 -2.08 -3.61
N PHE A 156 19.62 -0.97 -4.12
CA PHE A 156 18.47 -0.25 -3.60
C PHE A 156 17.66 0.36 -4.75
N PHE A 157 16.47 0.80 -4.43
CA PHE A 157 15.57 1.46 -5.36
C PHE A 157 14.95 2.70 -4.71
N ILE A 158 14.57 3.70 -5.51
CA ILE A 158 13.89 4.92 -5.07
C ILE A 158 12.57 5.03 -5.79
N GLU A 159 11.51 5.21 -5.02
CA GLU A 159 10.17 5.41 -5.55
C GLU A 159 9.75 6.88 -5.48
N GLN A 160 9.11 7.35 -6.55
CA GLN A 160 8.46 8.66 -6.55
C GLN A 160 7.09 8.52 -5.89
N VAL A 161 7.01 8.74 -4.61
CA VAL A 161 5.80 8.51 -3.83
C VAL A 161 4.80 9.63 -4.04
N THR A 162 3.62 9.29 -4.55
CA THR A 162 2.48 10.20 -4.68
C THR A 162 1.25 9.74 -3.90
N GLY A 163 1.35 8.64 -3.17
CA GLY A 163 0.26 8.01 -2.43
C GLY A 163 0.62 7.66 -0.99
N HIS A 164 0.00 6.60 -0.48
CA HIS A 164 0.14 6.14 0.91
C HIS A 164 -0.22 7.22 1.93
N VAL A 165 -1.34 7.90 1.71
CA VAL A 165 -1.86 8.95 2.60
C VAL A 165 -3.25 8.62 3.10
N ILE A 166 -3.58 9.17 4.25
CA ILE A 166 -4.89 9.03 4.89
C ILE A 166 -5.39 10.42 5.25
N PRO A 167 -6.05 11.14 4.33
CA PRO A 167 -6.54 12.48 4.60
C PRO A 167 -7.68 12.43 5.61
N ASP A 168 -7.79 13.45 6.46
CA ASP A 168 -8.91 13.59 7.38
C ASP A 168 -10.05 14.38 6.74
N PHE A 169 -11.01 13.69 6.15
CA PHE A 169 -12.20 14.31 5.57
C PHE A 169 -13.33 14.57 6.58
N ARG A 170 -13.19 14.19 7.86
CA ARG A 170 -14.19 14.43 8.90
C ARG A 170 -14.60 15.91 9.02
N PRO A 171 -13.67 16.89 8.93
CA PRO A 171 -14.06 18.30 8.94
C PRO A 171 -14.97 18.70 7.76
N ALA A 172 -14.73 18.17 6.56
CA ALA A 172 -15.56 18.44 5.40
C ALA A 172 -16.96 17.85 5.53
N LEU A 173 -17.07 16.64 6.08
CA LEU A 173 -18.38 16.03 6.34
C LEU A 173 -19.17 16.79 7.41
N LYS A 174 -18.47 17.28 8.44
CA LYS A 174 -19.07 17.93 9.62
C LYS A 174 -19.43 19.40 9.38
N TYR A 175 -18.59 20.16 8.71
CA TYR A 175 -18.75 21.61 8.54
C TYR A 175 -19.08 22.01 7.11
N GLY A 176 -18.97 21.08 6.16
CA GLY A 176 -19.00 21.36 4.73
C GLY A 176 -17.76 22.11 4.28
N ILE A 177 -17.52 22.10 2.98
CA ILE A 177 -16.43 22.86 2.35
C ILE A 177 -16.59 24.36 2.59
N LYS A 178 -17.83 24.86 2.68
CA LYS A 178 -18.13 26.25 3.03
C LYS A 178 -17.47 26.65 4.34
N GLY A 179 -17.69 25.88 5.42
CA GLY A 179 -17.13 26.21 6.72
C GLY A 179 -15.59 26.14 6.75
N ILE A 180 -14.99 25.28 5.94
CA ILE A 180 -13.51 25.21 5.79
C ILE A 180 -13.00 26.43 5.04
N ILE A 181 -13.65 26.83 3.93
CA ILE A 181 -13.30 28.02 3.14
C ILE A 181 -13.37 29.28 3.98
N GLU A 182 -14.45 29.47 4.76
CA GLU A 182 -14.62 30.62 5.63
C GLU A 182 -13.45 30.77 6.63
N LYS A 183 -13.05 29.68 7.28
CA LYS A 183 -11.88 29.68 8.19
C LYS A 183 -10.57 29.96 7.44
N THR A 184 -10.41 29.38 6.25
CA THR A 184 -9.21 29.59 5.42
C THR A 184 -9.11 31.06 5.01
N GLU A 185 -10.21 31.72 4.67
CA GLU A 185 -10.25 33.15 4.34
C GLU A 185 -9.87 34.05 5.54
N GLU A 186 -10.25 33.66 6.76
CA GLU A 186 -9.81 34.35 7.97
C GLU A 186 -8.29 34.23 8.15
N SER A 187 -7.74 33.03 7.93
CA SER A 187 -6.30 32.79 7.97
C SER A 187 -5.56 33.60 6.91
N ILE A 188 -6.05 33.64 5.65
CA ILE A 188 -5.45 34.42 4.56
C ILE A 188 -5.41 35.92 4.91
N ARG A 189 -6.48 36.46 5.53
CA ARG A 189 -6.56 37.89 5.91
C ARG A 189 -5.53 38.25 6.99
N SER A 190 -5.24 37.34 7.91
CA SER A 190 -4.33 37.57 9.03
C SER A 190 -2.88 37.21 8.74
N GLU A 191 -2.62 36.36 7.72
CA GLU A 191 -1.28 35.85 7.40
C GLU A 191 -0.42 36.94 6.75
N LYS A 192 0.77 37.18 7.31
CA LYS A 192 1.74 38.19 6.84
C LYS A 192 2.87 37.59 6.01
N ASN A 193 3.13 36.30 6.16
CA ASN A 193 4.12 35.58 5.36
C ASN A 193 3.53 35.32 3.97
N GLU A 194 4.17 35.81 2.92
CA GLU A 194 3.68 35.72 1.55
C GLU A 194 3.60 34.26 1.06
N GLU A 195 4.57 33.43 1.39
CA GLU A 195 4.59 32.03 1.01
C GLU A 195 3.41 31.27 1.65
N LYS A 196 3.20 31.39 2.96
CA LYS A 196 2.03 30.81 3.63
C LYS A 196 0.73 31.33 3.05
N ARG A 197 0.65 32.61 2.78
CA ARG A 197 -0.54 33.22 2.19
C ARG A 197 -0.84 32.63 0.81
N ASN A 198 0.17 32.42 -0.04
CA ASN A 198 0.01 31.81 -1.36
C ASN A 198 -0.46 30.35 -1.24
N ASN A 199 0.09 29.57 -0.31
CA ASN A 199 -0.35 28.20 -0.02
C ASN A 199 -1.81 28.18 0.43
N LEU A 200 -2.22 29.03 1.37
CA LEU A 200 -3.61 29.12 1.83
C LEU A 200 -4.58 29.53 0.72
N ILE A 201 -4.17 30.45 -0.16
CA ILE A 201 -4.95 30.81 -1.35
C ILE A 201 -5.10 29.62 -2.30
N ALA A 202 -4.01 28.88 -2.53
CA ALA A 202 -4.03 27.68 -3.37
C ALA A 202 -4.95 26.60 -2.79
N MET A 203 -4.87 26.35 -1.47
CA MET A 203 -5.75 25.42 -0.76
C MET A 203 -7.21 25.84 -0.90
N LYS A 204 -7.53 27.14 -0.70
CA LYS A 204 -8.89 27.63 -0.89
C LYS A 204 -9.41 27.39 -2.32
N LEU A 205 -8.62 27.76 -3.33
CA LEU A 205 -8.97 27.53 -4.74
C LEU A 205 -9.20 26.06 -5.04
N SER A 206 -8.40 25.18 -4.47
CA SER A 206 -8.52 23.72 -4.63
C SER A 206 -9.77 23.16 -3.92
N LEU A 207 -10.14 23.69 -2.76
CA LEU A 207 -11.39 23.34 -2.08
C LEU A 207 -12.64 23.77 -2.89
N GLU A 208 -12.58 24.87 -3.64
CA GLU A 208 -13.64 25.28 -4.55
C GLU A 208 -13.84 24.29 -5.70
N CYS A 209 -12.79 23.53 -6.09
CA CYS A 209 -12.85 22.57 -7.18
C CYS A 209 -13.83 21.42 -6.90
N VAL A 210 -13.93 20.93 -5.66
CA VAL A 210 -14.87 19.84 -5.35
C VAL A 210 -16.32 20.32 -5.42
N VAL A 211 -16.58 21.59 -5.11
CA VAL A 211 -17.91 22.19 -5.26
C VAL A 211 -18.27 22.33 -6.75
N LEU A 212 -17.30 22.75 -7.56
CA LEU A 212 -17.47 22.80 -9.02
C LEU A 212 -17.79 21.41 -9.60
N LEU A 213 -17.06 20.38 -9.16
CA LEU A 213 -17.30 18.99 -9.58
C LEU A 213 -18.72 18.54 -9.22
N ALA A 214 -19.16 18.80 -7.98
CA ALA A 214 -20.50 18.47 -7.52
C ALA A 214 -21.58 19.13 -8.38
N HIS A 215 -21.43 20.40 -8.71
CA HIS A 215 -22.37 21.13 -9.57
C HIS A 215 -22.41 20.57 -10.99
N ARG A 216 -21.27 20.21 -11.59
CA ARG A 216 -21.23 19.58 -12.91
C ARG A 216 -21.99 18.25 -12.95
N TYR A 217 -21.82 17.40 -11.92
CA TYR A 217 -22.60 16.17 -11.79
C TYR A 217 -24.09 16.46 -11.56
N ALA A 218 -24.44 17.47 -10.77
CA ALA A 218 -25.82 17.89 -10.58
C ALA A 218 -26.50 18.30 -11.90
N ASP A 219 -25.79 19.02 -12.77
CA ASP A 219 -26.27 19.43 -14.09
C ASP A 219 -26.50 18.23 -15.01
N ILE A 220 -25.64 17.21 -14.96
CA ILE A 220 -25.81 15.96 -15.68
C ILE A 220 -27.08 15.24 -15.17
N ALA A 221 -27.22 15.07 -13.85
CA ALA A 221 -28.38 14.43 -13.25
C ALA A 221 -29.70 15.15 -13.64
N ASN A 222 -29.71 16.49 -13.58
CA ASN A 222 -30.83 17.32 -14.01
C ASN A 222 -31.16 17.12 -15.51
N SER A 223 -30.13 17.12 -16.36
CA SER A 223 -30.32 16.93 -17.81
C SER A 223 -30.92 15.56 -18.10
N GLN A 224 -30.37 14.49 -17.51
CA GLN A 224 -30.88 13.12 -17.67
C GLN A 224 -32.30 12.95 -17.13
N SER A 225 -32.66 13.64 -16.03
CA SER A 225 -34.01 13.53 -15.42
C SER A 225 -35.14 13.97 -16.34
N LYS A 226 -34.85 14.81 -17.35
CA LYS A 226 -35.86 15.33 -18.29
C LYS A 226 -36.40 14.26 -19.25
N THR A 227 -35.61 13.24 -19.53
CA THR A 227 -35.94 12.15 -20.48
C THR A 227 -36.07 10.78 -19.80
N ALA A 228 -35.80 10.68 -18.53
CA ALA A 228 -35.83 9.44 -17.78
C ALA A 228 -37.27 8.98 -17.47
N SER A 229 -37.42 7.67 -17.17
CA SER A 229 -38.65 7.09 -16.60
C SER A 229 -39.01 7.78 -15.28
N ASN A 230 -40.26 7.72 -14.85
CA ASN A 230 -40.68 8.36 -13.60
C ASN A 230 -39.87 7.91 -12.38
N GLU A 231 -39.57 6.63 -12.29
CA GLU A 231 -38.74 6.07 -11.22
C GLU A 231 -37.31 6.60 -11.29
N ARG A 232 -36.63 6.49 -12.43
CA ARG A 232 -35.28 6.98 -12.62
C ARG A 232 -35.21 8.49 -12.43
N LYS A 233 -36.24 9.22 -12.82
CA LYS A 233 -36.34 10.66 -12.59
C LYS A 233 -36.25 11.02 -11.09
N GLN A 234 -36.96 10.30 -10.22
CA GLN A 234 -36.88 10.53 -8.77
C GLN A 234 -35.48 10.24 -8.23
N GLN A 235 -34.83 9.18 -8.72
CA GLN A 235 -33.46 8.84 -8.36
C GLN A 235 -32.46 9.93 -8.78
N LEU A 236 -32.57 10.43 -10.02
CA LEU A 236 -31.72 11.53 -10.53
C LEU A 236 -31.96 12.84 -9.80
N LEU A 237 -33.22 13.15 -9.42
CA LEU A 237 -33.55 14.32 -8.59
C LEU A 237 -32.94 14.21 -7.18
N LEU A 238 -32.88 13.02 -6.61
CA LEU A 238 -32.19 12.81 -5.33
C LEU A 238 -30.68 13.08 -5.49
N ILE A 239 -30.05 12.54 -6.54
CA ILE A 239 -28.64 12.78 -6.85
C ILE A 239 -28.40 14.29 -7.04
N GLU A 240 -29.19 14.95 -7.86
CA GLU A 240 -29.08 16.41 -8.15
C GLU A 240 -29.20 17.24 -6.85
N THR A 241 -30.24 16.99 -6.04
CA THR A 241 -30.46 17.76 -4.82
C THR A 241 -29.39 17.53 -3.77
N THR A 242 -28.88 16.32 -3.68
CA THR A 242 -27.75 15.97 -2.81
C THR A 242 -26.48 16.70 -3.24
N LEU A 243 -26.14 16.69 -4.52
CA LEU A 243 -24.95 17.33 -5.06
C LEU A 243 -24.99 18.87 -4.99
N LYS A 244 -26.17 19.47 -5.01
CA LYS A 244 -26.34 20.91 -4.77
C LYS A 244 -26.14 21.30 -3.28
N LYS A 245 -26.20 20.32 -2.39
CA LYS A 245 -25.99 20.50 -0.95
C LYS A 245 -24.57 20.13 -0.54
N VAL A 246 -24.17 18.90 -0.80
CA VAL A 246 -22.87 18.37 -0.37
C VAL A 246 -21.90 18.20 -1.55
N PRO A 247 -20.59 18.40 -1.34
CA PRO A 247 -19.88 18.63 -0.06
C PRO A 247 -19.84 20.10 0.40
N TYR A 248 -20.53 21.02 -0.27
CA TYR A 248 -20.49 22.46 0.09
C TYR A 248 -21.02 22.72 1.51
N LEU A 249 -22.17 22.14 1.85
CA LEU A 249 -22.79 22.21 3.18
C LEU A 249 -22.51 20.91 3.97
N PRO A 250 -22.69 20.92 5.32
CA PRO A 250 -22.55 19.73 6.16
C PRO A 250 -23.40 18.56 5.69
N SER A 251 -22.88 17.34 5.84
CA SER A 251 -23.64 16.11 5.62
C SER A 251 -24.55 15.85 6.85
N GLU A 252 -25.81 15.48 6.60
CA GLU A 252 -26.79 15.23 7.66
C GLU A 252 -27.14 13.75 7.84
N ASN A 253 -26.85 12.92 6.85
CA ASN A 253 -27.18 11.49 6.84
C ASN A 253 -26.10 10.70 6.09
N LEU A 254 -26.16 9.37 6.17
CA LEU A 254 -25.13 8.47 5.61
C LEU A 254 -25.02 8.60 4.08
N TYR A 255 -26.13 8.76 3.37
CA TYR A 255 -26.12 8.90 1.92
C TYR A 255 -25.34 10.17 1.50
N GLU A 256 -25.63 11.30 2.15
CA GLU A 256 -24.90 12.55 1.92
C GLU A 256 -23.40 12.45 2.31
N ALA A 257 -23.09 11.78 3.42
CA ALA A 257 -21.71 11.61 3.86
C ALA A 257 -20.89 10.75 2.88
N ILE A 258 -21.46 9.66 2.37
CA ILE A 258 -20.82 8.83 1.35
C ILE A 258 -20.62 9.62 0.06
N GLN A 259 -21.66 10.31 -0.43
CA GLN A 259 -21.55 11.14 -1.64
C GLN A 259 -20.48 12.23 -1.50
N SER A 260 -20.43 12.89 -0.36
CA SER A 260 -19.43 13.90 -0.06
C SER A 260 -18.02 13.33 -0.09
N PHE A 261 -17.81 12.21 0.61
CA PHE A 261 -16.52 11.51 0.65
C PHE A 261 -16.04 11.11 -0.75
N LEU A 262 -16.91 10.52 -1.56
CA LEU A 262 -16.55 10.06 -2.90
C LEU A 262 -16.05 11.22 -3.79
N LEU A 263 -16.67 12.40 -3.72
CA LEU A 263 -16.22 13.56 -4.49
C LEU A 263 -14.90 14.13 -3.96
N LEU A 264 -14.74 14.20 -2.65
CA LEU A 264 -13.48 14.66 -2.03
C LEU A 264 -12.32 13.73 -2.44
N TRP A 265 -12.54 12.43 -2.38
CA TRP A 265 -11.57 11.44 -2.78
C TRP A 265 -11.26 11.50 -4.28
N GLN A 266 -12.28 11.70 -5.13
CA GLN A 266 -12.10 11.86 -6.58
C GLN A 266 -11.24 13.07 -6.92
N VAL A 267 -11.48 14.23 -6.31
CA VAL A 267 -10.67 15.45 -6.54
C VAL A 267 -9.23 15.24 -6.10
N MET A 268 -9.04 14.57 -4.95
CA MET A 268 -7.70 14.21 -4.50
C MET A 268 -6.96 13.32 -5.52
N CYS A 269 -7.64 12.32 -6.08
CA CYS A 269 -7.04 11.47 -7.12
C CYS A 269 -6.71 12.24 -8.40
N LEU A 270 -7.58 13.17 -8.82
CA LEU A 270 -7.33 14.03 -9.99
C LEU A 270 -6.10 14.94 -9.79
N GLU A 271 -5.92 15.45 -8.57
CA GLU A 271 -4.73 16.26 -8.23
C GLU A 271 -3.44 15.45 -8.31
N GLN A 272 -3.51 14.14 -8.02
CA GLN A 272 -2.35 13.23 -7.94
C GLN A 272 -2.06 12.50 -9.26
N ALA A 273 -2.86 12.69 -10.30
CA ALA A 273 -2.64 12.02 -11.58
C ALA A 273 -1.18 12.19 -12.07
N PRO A 274 -0.51 11.15 -12.54
CA PRO A 274 -1.03 9.83 -12.92
C PRO A 274 -1.11 8.77 -11.81
N ASN A 275 -0.62 9.01 -10.59
CA ASN A 275 -0.42 7.94 -9.62
C ASN A 275 -1.16 8.17 -8.28
N PRO A 276 -2.49 8.03 -8.23
CA PRO A 276 -3.26 8.06 -6.99
C PRO A 276 -3.20 6.72 -6.24
N PHE A 277 -2.01 6.30 -5.78
CA PHE A 277 -1.78 4.99 -5.18
C PHE A 277 -1.96 5.00 -3.67
N ALA A 278 -2.77 4.05 -3.14
CA ALA A 278 -2.99 3.82 -1.71
C ALA A 278 -3.53 5.04 -0.93
N PHE A 279 -4.51 5.72 -1.50
CA PHE A 279 -5.25 6.78 -0.79
C PHE A 279 -6.35 6.17 0.06
N SER A 280 -6.07 5.95 1.34
CA SER A 280 -6.95 5.22 2.25
C SER A 280 -8.02 6.12 2.87
N VAL A 281 -9.19 5.53 3.18
CA VAL A 281 -10.30 6.26 3.81
C VAL A 281 -10.03 6.54 5.30
N GLY A 282 -9.21 5.73 5.93
CA GLY A 282 -8.97 5.78 7.35
C GLY A 282 -9.89 4.85 8.14
N ASN A 283 -10.24 5.26 9.35
CA ASN A 283 -11.13 4.51 10.25
C ASN A 283 -12.59 4.66 9.80
N ALA A 284 -12.97 3.91 8.75
CA ALA A 284 -14.20 4.14 7.99
C ALA A 284 -15.48 4.05 8.82
N ASP A 285 -15.58 3.05 9.70
CA ASP A 285 -16.74 2.88 10.58
C ASP A 285 -16.96 4.08 11.50
N ARG A 286 -15.88 4.62 12.06
CA ARG A 286 -15.94 5.82 12.93
C ARG A 286 -16.22 7.11 12.14
N ILE A 287 -15.77 7.18 10.88
CA ILE A 287 -16.04 8.32 10.00
C ILE A 287 -17.53 8.39 9.65
N PHE A 288 -18.18 7.26 9.37
CA PHE A 288 -19.55 7.21 8.87
C PHE A 288 -20.62 6.98 9.94
N GLU A 289 -20.31 6.37 11.09
CA GLU A 289 -21.31 6.13 12.17
C GLU A 289 -22.10 7.37 12.61
N PRO A 290 -21.52 8.58 12.75
CA PRO A 290 -22.28 9.78 13.14
C PRO A 290 -23.41 10.13 12.16
N TYR A 291 -23.31 9.69 10.90
CA TYR A 291 -24.26 9.96 9.81
C TYR A 291 -25.26 8.83 9.57
N ARG A 292 -25.07 7.64 10.16
CA ARG A 292 -25.98 6.49 10.01
C ARG A 292 -27.38 6.80 10.50
N LYS A 293 -27.48 7.59 11.59
CA LYS A 293 -28.76 7.99 12.21
C LYS A 293 -29.62 6.74 12.52
N ASP A 294 -30.86 6.72 12.00
CA ASP A 294 -31.83 5.66 12.24
C ASP A 294 -31.75 4.48 11.25
N LEU A 295 -30.75 4.48 10.35
CA LEU A 295 -30.59 3.35 9.41
C LEU A 295 -30.20 2.09 10.15
N THR A 296 -30.83 0.97 9.76
CA THR A 296 -30.43 -0.34 10.27
C THR A 296 -29.05 -0.76 9.72
N ARG A 297 -28.47 -1.81 10.29
CA ARG A 297 -27.22 -2.41 9.82
C ARG A 297 -27.32 -2.78 8.33
N GLU A 298 -28.42 -3.41 7.94
CA GLU A 298 -28.66 -3.88 6.57
C GLU A 298 -28.82 -2.70 5.59
N GLN A 299 -29.51 -1.64 6.01
CA GLN A 299 -29.64 -0.43 5.20
C GLN A 299 -28.29 0.27 4.98
N ALA A 300 -27.51 0.41 6.05
CA ALA A 300 -26.16 0.96 5.93
C ALA A 300 -25.26 0.09 5.04
N ALA A 301 -25.32 -1.22 5.20
CA ALA A 301 -24.57 -2.16 4.36
C ALA A 301 -24.90 -2.02 2.87
N SER A 302 -26.18 -1.83 2.51
CA SER A 302 -26.57 -1.62 1.12
C SER A 302 -25.93 -0.36 0.51
N LEU A 303 -25.86 0.74 1.26
CA LEU A 303 -25.17 1.95 0.81
C LEU A 303 -23.65 1.72 0.71
N PHE A 304 -23.06 1.00 1.65
CA PHE A 304 -21.63 0.68 1.60
C PHE A 304 -21.25 -0.26 0.46
N LYS A 305 -22.14 -1.08 -0.07
CA LYS A 305 -21.88 -1.85 -1.30
C LYS A 305 -21.55 -0.92 -2.47
N HIS A 306 -22.31 0.15 -2.65
CA HIS A 306 -22.00 1.17 -3.66
C HIS A 306 -20.70 1.91 -3.36
N PHE A 307 -20.46 2.28 -2.10
CA PHE A 307 -19.16 2.85 -1.70
C PHE A 307 -18.01 1.95 -2.14
N LEU A 308 -18.10 0.64 -1.89
CA LEU A 308 -17.06 -0.32 -2.31
C LEU A 308 -16.88 -0.37 -3.81
N VAL A 309 -17.95 -0.30 -4.61
CA VAL A 309 -17.86 -0.26 -6.08
C VAL A 309 -17.08 0.96 -6.54
N PHE A 310 -17.42 2.15 -6.05
CA PHE A 310 -16.75 3.41 -6.41
C PHE A 310 -15.30 3.44 -5.92
N TYR A 311 -15.02 2.84 -4.78
CA TYR A 311 -13.69 2.81 -4.18
C TYR A 311 -12.80 1.68 -4.71
N ASN A 312 -13.38 0.74 -5.49
CA ASN A 312 -12.69 -0.35 -6.18
C ASN A 312 -12.19 0.12 -7.55
N VAL A 313 -11.39 1.17 -7.57
CA VAL A 313 -10.79 1.73 -8.78
C VAL A 313 -9.41 1.15 -9.03
N GLY A 314 -8.98 1.18 -10.26
CA GLY A 314 -7.63 0.83 -10.65
C GLY A 314 -7.54 -0.21 -11.75
N ASP A 315 -6.32 -0.48 -12.16
CA ASP A 315 -6.01 -1.55 -13.09
C ASP A 315 -6.37 -2.90 -12.46
N ARG A 316 -7.11 -3.72 -13.17
CA ARG A 316 -7.53 -5.04 -12.70
C ARG A 316 -6.39 -6.04 -12.59
N SER A 317 -5.30 -5.79 -13.28
CA SER A 317 -4.07 -6.59 -13.18
C SER A 317 -3.30 -6.31 -11.89
N TRP A 318 -3.61 -5.17 -11.22
CA TRP A 318 -2.96 -4.77 -9.98
C TRP A 318 -3.87 -3.97 -9.07
N ALA A 319 -3.70 -4.17 -7.77
CA ALA A 319 -4.42 -3.44 -6.75
C ALA A 319 -3.76 -2.10 -6.47
N ILE A 320 -4.55 -1.03 -6.41
CA ILE A 320 -4.07 0.31 -6.01
C ILE A 320 -4.03 0.52 -4.50
N SER A 321 -4.31 -0.54 -3.74
CA SER A 321 -4.09 -0.65 -2.29
C SER A 321 -4.79 0.40 -1.41
N GLN A 322 -5.97 0.92 -1.81
CA GLN A 322 -6.80 1.66 -0.85
C GLN A 322 -7.19 0.75 0.31
N ASN A 323 -7.11 1.28 1.53
CA ASN A 323 -7.43 0.54 2.73
C ASN A 323 -8.67 1.10 3.43
N VAL A 324 -9.53 0.21 3.90
CA VAL A 324 -10.68 0.49 4.77
C VAL A 324 -10.42 -0.18 6.11
N LEU A 325 -10.18 0.62 7.13
CA LEU A 325 -9.85 0.15 8.47
C LEU A 325 -11.06 0.25 9.38
N LEU A 326 -11.34 -0.81 10.13
CA LEU A 326 -12.50 -0.94 10.99
C LEU A 326 -12.11 -1.24 12.43
N ALA A 327 -13.01 -0.97 13.38
CA ALA A 327 -12.92 -1.30 14.80
C ALA A 327 -11.75 -0.60 15.52
N GLY A 328 -11.16 -1.28 16.52
CA GLY A 328 -10.04 -0.80 17.30
C GLY A 328 -10.46 -0.20 18.64
N LYS A 329 -9.49 0.42 19.33
CA LYS A 329 -9.72 1.04 20.64
C LYS A 329 -9.45 2.54 20.65
N SER A 330 -10.04 3.21 21.66
CA SER A 330 -9.71 4.60 21.99
C SER A 330 -8.37 4.71 22.73
N ASN A 331 -7.90 5.94 22.93
CA ASN A 331 -6.75 6.23 23.77
C ASN A 331 -6.94 5.82 25.24
N THR A 332 -8.18 5.62 25.67
CA THR A 332 -8.56 5.17 27.02
C THR A 332 -8.75 3.64 27.10
N GLY A 333 -8.65 2.93 25.96
CA GLY A 333 -8.80 1.47 25.89
C GLY A 333 -10.24 0.99 25.69
N GLU A 334 -11.17 1.88 25.41
CA GLU A 334 -12.56 1.52 25.11
C GLU A 334 -12.67 0.97 23.70
N ASP A 335 -13.51 -0.06 23.52
CA ASP A 335 -13.82 -0.61 22.20
C ASP A 335 -14.57 0.39 21.33
N LEU A 336 -14.15 0.56 20.08
CA LEU A 336 -14.74 1.48 19.12
C LEU A 336 -15.58 0.78 18.05
N THR A 337 -15.83 -0.52 18.19
CA THR A 337 -16.73 -1.27 17.32
C THR A 337 -18.14 -0.69 17.37
N ASN A 338 -18.75 -0.47 16.22
CA ASN A 338 -20.05 0.16 16.10
C ASN A 338 -20.92 -0.51 15.00
N ILE A 339 -22.11 0.01 14.74
CA ILE A 339 -23.01 -0.60 13.74
C ILE A 339 -22.41 -0.52 12.33
N CYS A 340 -21.74 0.58 11.98
CA CYS A 340 -21.09 0.72 10.68
C CYS A 340 -19.93 -0.31 10.51
N THR A 341 -19.26 -0.72 11.60
CA THR A 341 -18.26 -1.81 11.53
C THR A 341 -18.88 -3.06 10.92
N TYR A 342 -20.00 -3.51 11.49
CA TYR A 342 -20.70 -4.71 11.02
C TYR A 342 -21.37 -4.51 9.65
N ALA A 343 -21.86 -3.31 9.35
CA ALA A 343 -22.43 -2.98 8.05
C ALA A 343 -21.38 -3.02 6.93
N PHE A 344 -20.15 -2.55 7.18
CA PHE A 344 -19.03 -2.70 6.25
C PHE A 344 -18.68 -4.17 6.04
N LEU A 345 -18.61 -4.97 7.13
CA LEU A 345 -18.36 -6.41 7.01
C LEU A 345 -19.44 -7.10 6.15
N ASP A 346 -20.73 -6.74 6.31
CA ASP A 346 -21.79 -7.28 5.47
C ASP A 346 -21.62 -6.90 3.99
N ALA A 347 -21.27 -5.64 3.72
CA ALA A 347 -21.05 -5.16 2.37
C ALA A 347 -19.86 -5.88 1.71
N TYR A 348 -18.75 -6.01 2.41
CA TYR A 348 -17.57 -6.72 1.93
C TYR A 348 -17.84 -8.20 1.67
N TYR A 349 -18.53 -8.87 2.59
CA TYR A 349 -18.85 -10.27 2.43
C TYR A 349 -19.76 -10.52 1.22
N ALA A 350 -20.78 -9.66 1.05
CA ALA A 350 -21.73 -9.77 -0.05
C ALA A 350 -21.08 -9.50 -1.42
N MET A 351 -20.17 -8.51 -1.50
CA MET A 351 -19.55 -8.11 -2.77
C MET A 351 -18.32 -8.93 -3.11
N ASN A 352 -17.57 -9.38 -2.09
CA ASN A 352 -16.33 -10.15 -2.22
C ASN A 352 -15.35 -9.57 -3.25
N PHE A 353 -15.05 -8.28 -3.13
CA PHE A 353 -14.15 -7.58 -4.05
C PHE A 353 -12.68 -7.74 -3.65
N PRO A 354 -11.75 -7.77 -4.61
CA PRO A 354 -10.33 -7.73 -4.32
C PRO A 354 -9.86 -6.36 -3.78
N GLN A 355 -10.59 -5.29 -4.06
CA GLN A 355 -10.32 -3.93 -3.61
C GLN A 355 -11.63 -3.23 -3.19
N PRO A 356 -11.59 -2.26 -2.26
CA PRO A 356 -10.45 -1.87 -1.43
C PRO A 356 -10.05 -2.92 -0.41
N ILE A 357 -8.84 -2.80 0.17
CA ILE A 357 -8.35 -3.70 1.22
C ILE A 357 -9.19 -3.54 2.47
N LEU A 358 -9.62 -4.66 3.06
CA LEU A 358 -10.28 -4.68 4.36
C LEU A 358 -9.27 -4.98 5.46
N SER A 359 -9.17 -4.09 6.44
CA SER A 359 -8.36 -4.26 7.63
C SER A 359 -9.20 -4.10 8.90
N VAL A 360 -8.89 -4.87 9.93
CA VAL A 360 -9.62 -4.86 11.21
C VAL A 360 -8.62 -4.73 12.36
N LYS A 361 -8.86 -3.77 13.22
CA LYS A 361 -8.08 -3.54 14.44
C LYS A 361 -8.64 -4.38 15.59
N LEU A 362 -7.74 -5.06 16.30
CA LEU A 362 -8.03 -5.90 17.45
C LEU A 362 -7.30 -5.39 18.68
N HIS A 363 -7.89 -5.58 19.86
CA HIS A 363 -7.30 -5.24 21.13
C HIS A 363 -7.78 -6.22 22.21
N ASN A 364 -7.22 -6.15 23.42
CA ASN A 364 -7.54 -7.09 24.51
C ASN A 364 -9.03 -7.21 24.82
N ASN A 365 -9.80 -6.12 24.65
CA ASN A 365 -11.22 -6.06 24.94
C ASN A 365 -12.09 -6.14 23.67
N THR A 366 -11.55 -6.59 22.54
CA THR A 366 -12.33 -6.77 21.31
C THR A 366 -13.53 -7.70 21.58
N PRO A 367 -14.77 -7.30 21.22
CA PRO A 367 -15.95 -8.10 21.47
C PRO A 367 -15.90 -9.47 20.77
N ALA A 368 -16.34 -10.52 21.47
CA ALA A 368 -16.45 -11.87 20.89
C ALA A 368 -17.23 -11.87 19.57
N ARG A 369 -18.29 -11.07 19.48
CA ARG A 369 -19.09 -10.91 18.28
C ARG A 369 -18.27 -10.51 17.05
N LEU A 370 -17.23 -9.69 17.20
CA LEU A 370 -16.40 -9.31 16.05
C LEU A 370 -15.65 -10.55 15.50
N TYR A 371 -15.12 -11.40 16.36
CA TYR A 371 -14.49 -12.64 15.94
C TYR A 371 -15.47 -13.63 15.30
N GLU A 372 -16.69 -13.73 15.83
CA GLU A 372 -17.78 -14.52 15.24
C GLU A 372 -18.08 -14.05 13.81
N GLU A 373 -18.23 -12.74 13.60
CA GLU A 373 -18.45 -12.16 12.27
C GLU A 373 -17.26 -12.34 11.31
N LEU A 374 -16.02 -12.30 11.81
CA LEU A 374 -14.82 -12.54 11.02
C LEU A 374 -14.72 -14.01 10.55
N GLY A 375 -15.30 -14.95 11.30
CA GLY A 375 -15.29 -16.36 10.96
C GLY A 375 -15.79 -16.65 9.55
N ARG A 376 -16.84 -15.98 9.08
CA ARG A 376 -17.36 -16.17 7.72
C ARG A 376 -16.34 -15.80 6.64
N PHE A 377 -15.47 -14.81 6.88
CA PHE A 377 -14.43 -14.41 5.92
C PHE A 377 -13.32 -15.46 5.84
N PHE A 378 -12.85 -15.93 6.99
CA PHE A 378 -11.74 -16.88 7.03
C PHE A 378 -12.15 -18.29 6.58
N PHE A 379 -13.42 -18.68 6.75
CA PHE A 379 -13.85 -20.05 6.52
C PHE A 379 -14.79 -20.24 5.31
N THR A 380 -15.07 -19.20 4.54
CA THR A 380 -15.73 -19.33 3.23
C THR A 380 -14.68 -19.41 2.13
N PRO A 381 -14.56 -20.54 1.41
CA PRO A 381 -13.58 -20.69 0.32
C PRO A 381 -13.71 -19.60 -0.74
N GLY A 382 -12.57 -19.00 -1.12
CA GLY A 382 -12.52 -17.93 -2.11
C GLY A 382 -13.05 -16.56 -1.64
N CYS A 383 -13.43 -16.44 -0.37
CA CYS A 383 -13.72 -15.15 0.25
C CYS A 383 -12.43 -14.42 0.62
N LEU A 384 -12.49 -13.10 0.58
CA LEU A 384 -11.38 -12.26 1.08
C LEU A 384 -11.14 -12.52 2.59
N THR A 385 -9.89 -12.35 3.03
CA THR A 385 -9.52 -12.51 4.44
C THR A 385 -8.95 -11.19 4.96
N PRO A 386 -9.60 -10.53 5.95
CA PRO A 386 -9.14 -9.24 6.45
C PRO A 386 -7.70 -9.25 6.96
N SER A 387 -6.98 -8.14 6.81
CA SER A 387 -5.78 -7.87 7.62
C SER A 387 -6.18 -7.67 9.06
N LEU A 388 -5.36 -8.14 9.97
CA LEU A 388 -5.57 -7.96 11.40
C LEU A 388 -4.43 -7.14 12.00
N PHE A 389 -4.78 -6.14 12.78
CA PHE A 389 -3.84 -5.28 13.48
C PHE A 389 -4.05 -5.39 14.99
N ASN A 390 -2.95 -5.42 15.74
CA ASN A 390 -2.95 -5.45 17.19
C ASN A 390 -2.72 -4.03 17.74
N ASP A 391 -3.78 -3.37 18.18
CA ASP A 391 -3.72 -2.00 18.70
C ASP A 391 -2.83 -1.87 19.94
N GLU A 392 -2.71 -2.93 20.77
CA GLU A 392 -1.84 -2.90 21.94
C GLU A 392 -0.37 -2.70 21.56
N SER A 393 0.04 -3.31 20.45
CA SER A 393 1.40 -3.21 19.95
C SER A 393 1.58 -1.98 19.05
N VAL A 394 0.64 -1.68 18.16
CA VAL A 394 0.73 -0.49 17.27
C VAL A 394 0.86 0.79 18.09
N PHE A 395 0.06 0.97 19.15
CA PHE A 395 0.15 2.15 20.00
C PHE A 395 1.55 2.30 20.64
N LYS A 396 2.16 1.19 21.04
CA LYS A 396 3.53 1.20 21.61
C LYS A 396 4.57 1.55 20.56
N VAL A 397 4.47 0.96 19.36
CA VAL A 397 5.39 1.24 18.23
C VAL A 397 5.32 2.71 17.83
N LEU A 398 4.12 3.23 17.62
CA LEU A 398 3.92 4.63 17.23
C LEU A 398 4.34 5.61 18.34
N SER A 399 4.05 5.30 19.61
CA SER A 399 4.53 6.12 20.75
C SER A 399 6.07 6.16 20.80
N LYS A 400 6.73 5.02 20.56
CA LYS A 400 8.20 4.94 20.49
C LYS A 400 8.75 5.75 19.32
N ALA A 401 8.03 5.78 18.19
CA ALA A 401 8.34 6.59 17.02
C ALA A 401 8.07 8.11 17.21
N GLY A 402 7.54 8.50 18.37
CA GLY A 402 7.32 9.92 18.70
C GLY A 402 5.93 10.45 18.38
N VAL A 403 4.96 9.58 18.13
CA VAL A 403 3.55 9.98 17.95
C VAL A 403 2.96 10.37 19.31
N ASP A 404 2.28 11.52 19.35
CA ASP A 404 1.61 12.01 20.55
C ASP A 404 0.48 11.06 20.97
N LYS A 405 0.31 10.87 22.28
CA LYS A 405 -0.70 9.98 22.84
C LYS A 405 -2.12 10.30 22.34
N ASP A 406 -2.44 11.59 22.19
CA ASP A 406 -3.78 12.04 21.77
C ASP A 406 -4.07 11.71 20.29
N ASP A 407 -3.06 11.41 19.50
CA ASP A 407 -3.21 11.09 18.09
C ASP A 407 -3.31 9.57 17.83
N LEU A 408 -2.95 8.72 18.80
CA LEU A 408 -2.82 7.27 18.58
C LEU A 408 -4.13 6.60 18.16
N GLU A 409 -5.27 7.01 18.70
CA GLU A 409 -6.56 6.42 18.30
C GLU A 409 -6.92 6.69 16.84
N ASP A 410 -6.35 7.77 16.25
CA ASP A 410 -6.52 8.13 14.85
C ASP A 410 -5.54 7.42 13.92
N TYR A 411 -4.69 6.50 14.43
CA TYR A 411 -3.90 5.71 13.52
C TYR A 411 -4.81 4.90 12.59
N SER A 412 -4.40 4.82 11.36
CA SER A 412 -4.98 4.00 10.33
C SER A 412 -3.88 3.41 9.47
N VAL A 413 -4.23 2.73 8.40
CA VAL A 413 -3.26 2.06 7.54
C VAL A 413 -3.35 2.66 6.14
N ALA A 414 -2.21 3.11 5.64
CA ALA A 414 -2.05 3.42 4.24
C ALA A 414 -1.47 2.21 3.52
N GLY A 415 -1.97 1.94 2.33
CA GLY A 415 -1.52 0.75 1.61
C GLY A 415 -1.81 -0.55 2.34
N CYS A 416 -0.79 -1.38 2.50
CA CYS A 416 -0.94 -2.75 2.97
C CYS A 416 -0.86 -2.88 4.49
N GLN A 417 0.14 -2.28 5.12
CA GLN A 417 0.47 -2.48 6.55
C GLN A 417 1.13 -1.27 7.23
N GLU A 418 1.28 -0.16 6.54
CA GLU A 418 1.97 1.03 7.03
C GLU A 418 1.09 1.83 8.00
N PRO A 419 1.36 1.83 9.32
CA PRO A 419 0.56 2.55 10.28
C PRO A 419 0.90 4.06 10.26
N LEU A 420 -0.08 4.88 9.92
CA LEU A 420 0.03 6.34 9.86
C LEU A 420 -1.09 7.02 10.67
N ILE A 421 -0.89 8.27 11.02
CA ILE A 421 -1.92 9.07 11.69
C ILE A 421 -2.75 9.83 10.67
N MET A 422 -4.04 9.57 10.62
CA MET A 422 -5.00 10.17 9.70
C MET A 422 -4.95 11.70 9.76
N GLY A 423 -4.77 12.32 8.59
CA GLY A 423 -4.73 13.77 8.43
C GLY A 423 -3.50 14.49 9.01
N LYS A 424 -2.50 13.75 9.52
CA LYS A 424 -1.35 14.34 10.23
C LYS A 424 0.00 13.80 9.80
N ASP A 425 0.03 12.68 9.08
CA ASP A 425 1.27 11.99 8.75
C ASP A 425 1.52 11.99 7.24
N ASN A 426 2.72 12.40 6.83
CA ASN A 426 3.11 12.38 5.43
C ASN A 426 3.20 10.94 4.94
N GLY A 427 2.60 10.67 3.76
CA GLY A 427 2.54 9.36 3.14
C GLY A 427 3.80 8.91 2.42
N ASN A 428 4.97 9.39 2.80
CA ASN A 428 6.25 9.06 2.15
C ASN A 428 6.81 7.68 2.61
N THR A 429 5.94 6.67 2.73
CA THR A 429 6.28 5.38 3.35
C THR A 429 7.08 4.45 2.45
N THR A 430 6.88 4.51 1.13
CA THR A 430 7.56 3.64 0.16
C THR A 430 8.68 4.35 -0.60
N ASN A 431 9.22 5.42 -0.06
CA ASN A 431 10.17 6.31 -0.72
C ASN A 431 11.49 5.61 -1.11
N SER A 432 11.94 4.62 -0.35
CA SER A 432 13.16 3.89 -0.62
C SER A 432 13.04 2.40 -0.31
N TRP A 433 13.84 1.58 -1.00
CA TRP A 433 13.76 0.13 -0.97
C TRP A 433 15.16 -0.47 -0.95
N LEU A 434 15.48 -1.32 0.04
CA LEU A 434 16.80 -1.88 0.26
C LEU A 434 16.82 -3.39 0.02
N ASN A 435 17.81 -3.90 -0.72
CA ASN A 435 17.98 -5.32 -1.02
C ASN A 435 19.18 -5.92 -0.25
N LEU A 436 18.93 -6.49 0.92
CA LEU A 436 19.97 -7.13 1.74
C LEU A 436 20.61 -8.34 1.04
N GLY A 437 19.85 -9.06 0.20
CA GLY A 437 20.38 -10.17 -0.59
C GLY A 437 21.45 -9.70 -1.58
N LYS A 438 21.20 -8.58 -2.27
CA LYS A 438 22.17 -8.00 -3.21
C LYS A 438 23.36 -7.39 -2.48
N ILE A 439 23.14 -6.73 -1.35
CA ILE A 439 24.23 -6.22 -0.51
C ILE A 439 25.15 -7.36 -0.07
N LEU A 440 24.60 -8.46 0.40
CA LEU A 440 25.40 -9.63 0.78
C LEU A 440 26.16 -10.23 -0.39
N GLU A 441 25.54 -10.36 -1.58
CA GLU A 441 26.22 -10.76 -2.82
C GLU A 441 27.43 -9.88 -3.11
N MET A 442 27.25 -8.54 -3.04
CA MET A 442 28.33 -7.59 -3.25
C MET A 442 29.43 -7.75 -2.19
N THR A 443 29.07 -7.97 -0.95
CA THR A 443 30.04 -8.18 0.15
C THR A 443 30.86 -9.44 -0.08
N ILE A 444 30.23 -10.59 -0.37
CA ILE A 444 30.89 -11.89 -0.61
C ILE A 444 31.83 -11.83 -1.84
N ASN A 445 31.43 -11.12 -2.88
CA ASN A 445 32.15 -11.05 -4.16
C ASN A 445 32.98 -9.76 -4.31
N ASN A 446 33.26 -9.08 -3.20
CA ASN A 446 34.08 -7.87 -3.17
C ASN A 446 33.62 -6.82 -4.20
N GLY A 447 32.35 -6.49 -4.20
CA GLY A 447 31.73 -5.48 -5.08
C GLY A 447 31.36 -5.95 -6.48
N ARG A 448 31.65 -7.21 -6.85
CA ARG A 448 31.32 -7.73 -8.18
C ARG A 448 29.94 -8.40 -8.20
N SER A 449 29.11 -7.98 -9.13
CA SER A 449 27.80 -8.62 -9.37
C SER A 449 27.97 -10.02 -9.98
N LEU A 450 27.19 -10.99 -9.52
CA LEU A 450 27.06 -12.31 -10.12
C LEU A 450 26.10 -12.32 -11.30
N ILE A 451 25.32 -11.27 -11.51
CA ILE A 451 24.35 -11.17 -12.62
C ILE A 451 25.01 -10.57 -13.86
N SER A 452 25.64 -9.41 -13.77
CA SER A 452 26.33 -8.74 -14.89
C SER A 452 27.80 -9.05 -14.99
N GLY A 453 28.44 -9.50 -13.92
CA GLY A 453 29.89 -9.62 -13.81
C GLY A 453 30.62 -8.29 -13.62
N GLU A 454 29.92 -7.17 -13.56
CA GLU A 454 30.51 -5.84 -13.35
C GLU A 454 30.82 -5.59 -11.87
N VAL A 455 31.78 -4.69 -11.62
CA VAL A 455 32.02 -4.17 -10.28
C VAL A 455 31.13 -2.96 -10.08
N ILE A 456 30.00 -3.18 -9.43
CA ILE A 456 28.98 -2.15 -9.13
C ILE A 456 28.93 -1.77 -7.65
N GLY A 457 29.52 -2.59 -6.81
CA GLY A 457 29.54 -2.41 -5.38
C GLY A 457 30.86 -1.95 -4.82
N ARG A 458 30.91 -1.86 -3.50
CA ARG A 458 32.07 -1.44 -2.73
C ARG A 458 33.15 -2.54 -2.72
N THR A 459 34.41 -2.18 -2.98
CA THR A 459 35.55 -3.13 -2.98
C THR A 459 36.43 -2.94 -1.77
N ARG A 460 37.07 -4.03 -1.33
CA ARG A 460 38.04 -4.06 -0.23
C ARG A 460 39.37 -4.67 -0.67
N ASN A 461 40.47 -4.15 -0.15
CA ASN A 461 41.77 -4.79 -0.35
C ASN A 461 41.98 -5.85 0.74
N THR A 462 41.39 -7.03 0.55
CA THR A 462 41.47 -8.17 1.47
C THR A 462 41.49 -9.49 0.71
N ASP A 463 42.12 -10.53 1.30
CA ASP A 463 42.03 -11.88 0.76
C ASP A 463 40.68 -12.54 1.05
N ASN A 464 40.34 -13.58 0.29
CA ASN A 464 39.03 -14.25 0.37
C ASN A 464 38.77 -14.94 1.72
N LEU A 465 39.81 -15.45 2.38
CA LEU A 465 39.64 -16.08 3.70
C LEU A 465 39.34 -15.04 4.77
N THR A 466 40.05 -13.92 4.77
CA THR A 466 39.79 -12.79 5.67
C THR A 466 38.42 -12.20 5.39
N LEU A 467 38.00 -12.08 4.11
CA LEU A 467 36.68 -11.59 3.74
C LEU A 467 35.58 -12.47 4.34
N LEU A 468 35.64 -13.79 4.15
CA LEU A 468 34.60 -14.69 4.66
C LEU A 468 34.60 -14.82 6.19
N LYS A 469 35.78 -14.73 6.83
CA LYS A 469 35.87 -14.74 8.32
C LYS A 469 35.23 -13.52 8.95
N ASN A 470 35.20 -12.39 8.25
CA ASN A 470 34.61 -11.12 8.72
C ASN A 470 33.33 -10.77 7.95
N ILE A 471 32.67 -11.75 7.36
CA ILE A 471 31.53 -11.51 6.46
C ILE A 471 30.40 -10.72 7.13
N LYS A 472 30.11 -11.00 8.38
CA LYS A 472 29.07 -10.34 9.15
C LYS A 472 29.39 -8.84 9.36
N GLU A 473 30.59 -8.54 9.78
CA GLU A 473 31.07 -7.16 10.00
C GLU A 473 31.09 -6.37 8.69
N TYR A 474 31.56 -6.98 7.62
CA TYR A 474 31.61 -6.36 6.32
C TYR A 474 30.23 -6.16 5.70
N PHE A 475 29.30 -7.09 5.93
CA PHE A 475 27.91 -6.95 5.52
C PHE A 475 27.24 -5.75 6.21
N PHE A 476 27.42 -5.57 7.52
CA PHE A 476 26.88 -4.41 8.23
C PHE A 476 27.53 -3.09 7.79
N ASP A 477 28.82 -3.08 7.53
CA ASP A 477 29.54 -1.90 7.01
C ASP A 477 29.05 -1.53 5.60
N ASP A 478 28.84 -2.51 4.72
CA ASP A 478 28.28 -2.29 3.39
C ASP A 478 26.81 -1.86 3.46
N ALA A 479 25.98 -2.50 4.29
CA ALA A 479 24.60 -2.09 4.48
C ALA A 479 24.49 -0.62 4.92
N LYS A 480 25.30 -0.20 5.90
CA LYS A 480 25.35 1.21 6.34
C LYS A 480 25.77 2.14 5.21
N TYR A 481 26.72 1.75 4.40
CA TYR A 481 27.17 2.51 3.24
C TYR A 481 26.03 2.69 2.20
N TYR A 482 25.35 1.60 1.82
CA TYR A 482 24.27 1.67 0.84
C TYR A 482 23.02 2.38 1.38
N ILE A 483 22.70 2.22 2.67
CA ILE A 483 21.61 2.96 3.32
C ILE A 483 21.84 4.46 3.21
N LYS A 484 23.08 4.94 3.43
CA LYS A 484 23.41 6.36 3.28
C LYS A 484 23.15 6.86 1.86
N HIS A 485 23.63 6.16 0.83
CA HIS A 485 23.39 6.53 -0.58
C HIS A 485 21.92 6.46 -0.96
N MET A 486 21.21 5.44 -0.52
CA MET A 486 19.78 5.27 -0.73
C MET A 486 18.99 6.44 -0.13
N THR A 487 19.27 6.81 1.11
CA THR A 487 18.56 7.91 1.78
C THR A 487 18.88 9.27 1.17
N ASP A 488 20.10 9.48 0.66
CA ASP A 488 20.46 10.68 -0.10
C ASP A 488 19.66 10.76 -1.42
N ALA A 489 19.56 9.64 -2.14
CA ALA A 489 18.76 9.55 -3.36
C ALA A 489 17.26 9.75 -3.08
N ALA A 490 16.75 9.16 -2.00
CA ALA A 490 15.35 9.31 -1.57
C ALA A 490 15.02 10.77 -1.22
N ASN A 491 15.93 11.47 -0.55
CA ASN A 491 15.79 12.90 -0.27
C ASN A 491 15.77 13.73 -1.56
N ALA A 492 16.66 13.42 -2.50
CA ALA A 492 16.70 14.10 -3.79
C ALA A 492 15.41 13.87 -4.60
N ALA A 493 14.85 12.67 -4.57
CA ALA A 493 13.55 12.35 -5.19
C ALA A 493 12.39 13.10 -4.53
N SER A 494 12.38 13.21 -3.20
CA SER A 494 11.40 14.00 -2.46
C SER A 494 11.48 15.48 -2.79
N ILE A 495 12.69 16.02 -2.96
CA ILE A 495 12.91 17.40 -3.42
C ILE A 495 12.40 17.58 -4.86
N ALA A 496 12.60 16.61 -5.74
CA ALA A 496 12.00 16.64 -7.07
C ALA A 496 10.46 16.66 -7.00
N LEU A 497 9.86 15.83 -6.14
CA LEU A 497 8.41 15.75 -5.97
C LEU A 497 7.78 17.06 -5.48
N SER A 498 8.52 17.90 -4.76
CA SER A 498 8.04 19.22 -4.30
C SER A 498 7.73 20.20 -5.44
N GLU A 499 8.12 19.88 -6.70
CA GLU A 499 7.70 20.63 -7.88
C GLU A 499 6.25 20.36 -8.27
N LEU A 500 5.60 19.40 -7.64
CA LEU A 500 4.19 19.05 -7.79
C LEU A 500 3.44 19.30 -6.47
N PRO A 501 3.14 20.54 -6.09
CA PRO A 501 2.36 20.84 -4.89
C PRO A 501 0.97 20.23 -4.98
N VAL A 502 0.39 19.92 -3.81
CA VAL A 502 -0.92 19.25 -3.68
C VAL A 502 -1.83 20.00 -2.70
N PRO A 503 -2.24 21.22 -3.07
CA PRO A 503 -2.98 22.11 -2.16
C PRO A 503 -4.33 21.54 -1.71
N PHE A 504 -5.03 20.75 -2.53
CA PHE A 504 -6.27 20.10 -2.11
C PHE A 504 -5.99 19.06 -1.02
N LEU A 505 -5.07 18.13 -1.27
CA LEU A 505 -4.69 17.11 -0.30
C LEU A 505 -4.12 17.76 0.98
N SER A 506 -3.26 18.76 0.83
CA SER A 506 -2.67 19.50 1.96
C SER A 506 -3.72 20.12 2.89
N SER A 507 -4.89 20.51 2.34
CA SER A 507 -6.01 21.03 3.14
C SER A 507 -6.54 20.01 4.16
N PHE A 508 -6.35 18.73 3.93
CA PHE A 508 -6.82 17.62 4.78
C PHE A 508 -5.67 16.87 5.49
N MET A 509 -4.43 17.38 5.34
CA MET A 509 -3.22 16.80 5.94
C MET A 509 -2.53 17.74 6.92
N GLY A 510 -3.20 18.81 7.35
CA GLY A 510 -2.67 19.79 8.29
C GLY A 510 -2.23 21.12 7.67
N GLY A 511 -2.18 21.23 6.34
CA GLY A 511 -1.71 22.43 5.63
C GLY A 511 -2.48 23.71 5.94
N LEU A 512 -3.79 23.62 6.24
CA LEU A 512 -4.60 24.77 6.67
C LEU A 512 -4.15 25.34 8.03
N VAL A 513 -3.49 24.54 8.87
CA VAL A 513 -2.95 24.95 10.17
C VAL A 513 -1.52 25.46 10.02
N THR A 514 -0.69 24.74 9.28
CA THR A 514 0.74 25.09 9.12
C THR A 514 0.96 26.24 8.14
N GLY A 515 0.07 26.40 7.16
CA GLY A 515 0.22 27.32 6.04
C GLY A 515 1.18 26.83 4.95
N TYR A 516 1.53 25.53 4.94
CA TYR A 516 2.45 24.96 3.98
C TYR A 516 1.85 23.73 3.29
N ASP A 517 2.26 23.51 2.03
CA ASP A 517 1.96 22.29 1.30
C ASP A 517 2.64 21.09 1.98
N MET A 518 1.99 19.92 1.97
CA MET A 518 2.55 18.72 2.58
C MET A 518 3.84 18.21 1.90
N ARG A 519 4.08 18.63 0.67
CA ARG A 519 5.30 18.33 -0.11
C ARG A 519 6.34 19.44 -0.04
N ASP A 520 6.14 20.46 0.79
CA ASP A 520 7.16 21.48 1.00
C ASP A 520 8.44 20.85 1.57
N VAL A 521 9.60 21.24 1.03
CA VAL A 521 10.90 20.67 1.43
C VAL A 521 11.69 21.55 2.36
N ASN A 522 11.21 22.75 2.63
CA ASN A 522 11.82 23.71 3.54
C ASN A 522 11.05 23.85 4.85
N ASN A 523 9.73 23.55 4.79
CA ASN A 523 8.81 23.72 5.90
C ASN A 523 7.94 22.47 6.08
N GLN A 524 7.61 22.17 7.32
CA GLN A 524 6.81 21.00 7.63
C GLN A 524 5.33 21.29 7.44
N GLY A 525 4.72 20.73 6.37
CA GLY A 525 3.30 20.88 6.06
C GLY A 525 2.38 19.97 6.87
N THR A 526 2.88 18.81 7.32
CA THR A 526 2.17 17.84 8.16
C THR A 526 2.75 17.79 9.57
N LYS A 527 2.01 17.24 10.54
CA LYS A 527 2.51 17.11 11.92
C LYS A 527 3.65 16.10 12.03
N TYR A 528 3.51 14.95 11.37
CA TYR A 528 4.50 13.89 11.29
C TYR A 528 5.01 13.77 9.86
N ASN A 529 6.30 13.68 9.67
CA ASN A 529 6.92 13.77 8.34
C ASN A 529 8.17 12.88 8.22
N ALA A 530 8.06 11.62 8.58
CA ALA A 530 9.12 10.64 8.35
C ALA A 530 9.10 10.14 6.90
N SER A 531 10.25 9.68 6.41
CA SER A 531 10.37 8.93 5.15
C SER A 531 10.43 7.44 5.41
N GLY A 532 10.03 6.62 4.42
CA GLY A 532 10.00 5.17 4.56
C GLY A 532 11.18 4.48 3.88
N CYS A 533 11.53 3.31 4.41
CA CYS A 533 12.49 2.41 3.80
C CYS A 533 11.97 0.97 3.91
N LEU A 534 11.62 0.37 2.77
CA LEU A 534 11.25 -1.03 2.69
C LEU A 534 12.51 -1.89 2.61
N ILE A 535 12.58 -2.95 3.42
CA ILE A 535 13.79 -3.75 3.60
C ILE A 535 13.49 -5.20 3.21
N HIS A 536 14.31 -5.77 2.32
CA HIS A 536 14.14 -7.08 1.73
C HIS A 536 15.32 -7.99 2.03
N GLY A 537 15.06 -9.30 2.21
CA GLY A 537 16.11 -10.32 2.22
C GLY A 537 16.63 -10.69 3.59
N LEU A 538 15.88 -10.48 4.68
CA LEU A 538 16.27 -10.86 6.05
C LEU A 538 16.72 -12.32 6.14
N SER A 539 15.88 -13.26 5.70
CA SER A 539 16.16 -14.70 5.78
C SER A 539 17.39 -15.11 4.99
N VAL A 540 17.53 -14.61 3.75
CA VAL A 540 18.66 -14.95 2.89
C VAL A 540 19.99 -14.42 3.46
N ALA A 541 19.99 -13.19 4.00
CA ALA A 541 21.18 -12.62 4.63
C ALA A 541 21.57 -13.42 5.90
N THR A 542 20.57 -13.72 6.74
CA THR A 542 20.77 -14.51 7.96
C THR A 542 21.34 -15.89 7.66
N ASP A 543 20.66 -16.64 6.83
CA ASP A 543 20.99 -18.03 6.53
C ASP A 543 22.31 -18.18 5.78
N SER A 544 22.65 -17.21 4.92
CA SER A 544 23.92 -17.22 4.20
C SER A 544 25.11 -16.94 5.13
N ILE A 545 24.99 -15.99 6.04
CA ILE A 545 26.07 -15.72 7.01
C ILE A 545 26.29 -16.95 7.90
N ILE A 546 25.23 -17.57 8.42
CA ILE A 546 25.33 -18.79 9.22
C ILE A 546 25.99 -19.92 8.41
N ALA A 547 25.58 -20.10 7.16
CA ALA A 547 26.14 -21.17 6.31
C ALA A 547 27.62 -20.96 6.01
N ILE A 548 28.09 -19.72 5.82
CA ILE A 548 29.51 -19.39 5.67
C ILE A 548 30.28 -19.73 6.97
N GLU A 549 29.76 -19.38 8.12
CA GLU A 549 30.38 -19.69 9.41
C GLU A 549 30.48 -21.22 9.61
N GLU A 550 29.42 -21.97 9.31
CA GLU A 550 29.42 -23.43 9.37
C GLU A 550 30.40 -24.05 8.34
N TYR A 551 30.50 -23.49 7.14
CA TYR A 551 31.46 -23.94 6.13
C TYR A 551 32.89 -23.78 6.62
N LEU A 552 33.25 -22.62 7.18
CA LEU A 552 34.60 -22.34 7.67
C LEU A 552 34.99 -23.19 8.89
N LYS A 553 34.04 -23.71 9.67
CA LYS A 553 34.34 -24.69 10.75
C LYS A 553 34.83 -26.02 10.16
N VAL A 554 34.31 -26.43 9.01
CA VAL A 554 34.66 -27.72 8.35
C VAL A 554 35.82 -27.55 7.37
N TYR A 555 35.86 -26.42 6.66
CA TYR A 555 36.86 -26.10 5.63
C TYR A 555 37.60 -24.79 5.92
N PRO A 556 38.39 -24.69 7.01
CA PRO A 556 38.90 -23.43 7.52
C PRO A 556 39.90 -22.70 6.60
N ASN A 557 40.44 -23.42 5.62
CA ASN A 557 41.50 -22.88 4.73
C ASN A 557 41.13 -22.97 3.23
N ASP A 558 39.84 -23.23 2.91
CA ASP A 558 39.39 -23.39 1.54
C ASP A 558 38.21 -22.42 1.17
N PRO A 559 38.45 -21.11 1.24
CA PRO A 559 37.47 -20.11 0.87
C PRO A 559 37.12 -20.14 -0.63
N GLU A 560 38.10 -20.52 -1.48
CA GLU A 560 37.96 -20.50 -2.94
C GLU A 560 36.91 -21.51 -3.41
N ARG A 561 36.83 -22.66 -2.81
CA ARG A 561 35.84 -23.67 -3.16
C ARG A 561 34.42 -23.17 -2.94
N LEU A 562 34.14 -22.52 -1.80
CA LEU A 562 32.84 -21.92 -1.53
C LEU A 562 32.50 -20.82 -2.52
N LEU A 563 33.44 -19.88 -2.74
CA LEU A 563 33.21 -18.75 -3.64
C LEU A 563 33.01 -19.20 -5.10
N ASN A 564 33.78 -20.21 -5.56
CA ASN A 564 33.62 -20.74 -6.90
C ASN A 564 32.28 -21.48 -7.05
N ALA A 565 31.84 -22.25 -6.03
CA ALA A 565 30.53 -22.89 -6.04
C ALA A 565 29.39 -21.87 -6.19
N ILE A 566 29.42 -20.77 -5.40
CA ILE A 566 28.46 -19.69 -5.50
C ILE A 566 28.50 -19.01 -6.87
N ARG A 567 29.69 -18.67 -7.38
CA ARG A 567 29.89 -18.01 -8.68
C ARG A 567 29.43 -18.86 -9.86
N SER A 568 29.55 -20.18 -9.77
CA SER A 568 29.07 -21.12 -10.78
C SER A 568 27.59 -21.50 -10.62
N ASN A 569 26.85 -20.85 -9.74
CA ASN A 569 25.48 -21.25 -9.39
C ASN A 569 25.38 -22.73 -8.98
N PHE A 570 26.42 -23.24 -8.32
CA PHE A 570 26.54 -24.64 -7.86
C PHE A 570 26.52 -25.69 -8.98
N GLU A 571 26.77 -25.33 -10.25
CA GLU A 571 26.67 -26.27 -11.41
C GLU A 571 27.55 -27.50 -11.22
N ASN A 572 28.76 -27.33 -10.62
CA ASN A 572 29.73 -28.43 -10.47
C ASN A 572 29.95 -28.79 -8.97
N ASP A 573 29.25 -28.17 -8.04
CA ASP A 573 29.49 -28.24 -6.60
C ASP A 573 28.18 -28.55 -5.83
N SER A 574 27.44 -29.55 -6.29
CA SER A 574 26.17 -29.95 -5.66
C SER A 574 26.36 -30.44 -4.22
N ASP A 575 27.53 -30.97 -3.87
CA ASP A 575 27.88 -31.36 -2.49
C ASP A 575 28.04 -30.12 -1.60
N ILE A 576 28.65 -29.04 -2.08
CA ILE A 576 28.71 -27.77 -1.35
C ILE A 576 27.32 -27.19 -1.16
N ARG A 577 26.51 -27.17 -2.21
CA ARG A 577 25.10 -26.72 -2.08
C ARG A 577 24.34 -27.55 -1.04
N ALA A 578 24.48 -28.87 -1.07
CA ALA A 578 23.84 -29.75 -0.11
C ALA A 578 24.33 -29.52 1.34
N PHE A 579 25.62 -29.18 1.50
CA PHE A 579 26.19 -28.78 2.80
C PHE A 579 25.55 -27.48 3.29
N LEU A 580 25.51 -26.44 2.46
CA LEU A 580 24.94 -25.12 2.80
C LEU A 580 23.45 -25.19 3.14
N LYS A 581 22.71 -26.02 2.40
CA LYS A 581 21.28 -26.29 2.68
C LYS A 581 21.04 -26.92 4.05
N LYS A 582 21.98 -27.70 4.59
CA LYS A 582 21.91 -28.34 5.90
C LYS A 582 22.32 -27.44 7.05
N ALA A 583 22.93 -26.29 6.79
CA ALA A 583 23.26 -25.33 7.83
C ALA A 583 21.99 -24.89 8.59
N PRO A 584 22.09 -24.51 9.87
CA PRO A 584 20.96 -24.00 10.62
C PRO A 584 20.27 -22.83 9.88
N LYS A 585 18.94 -22.84 9.86
CA LYS A 585 18.12 -21.89 9.14
C LYS A 585 17.16 -21.13 10.05
N TYR A 586 16.98 -19.86 9.78
CA TYR A 586 15.95 -19.03 10.39
C TYR A 586 14.54 -19.61 10.10
N GLY A 587 13.65 -19.50 11.07
CA GLY A 587 12.29 -20.04 10.97
C GLY A 587 12.09 -21.44 11.57
N ASN A 588 13.11 -22.00 12.21
CA ASN A 588 13.07 -23.34 12.82
C ASN A 588 13.22 -23.31 14.36
N ASN A 589 13.05 -22.15 14.99
CA ASN A 589 13.27 -21.93 16.42
C ASN A 589 14.64 -22.42 16.89
N MET A 590 15.67 -22.08 16.10
CA MET A 590 17.06 -22.39 16.39
C MET A 590 17.78 -21.15 16.91
N PRO A 591 18.42 -21.18 18.09
CA PRO A 591 19.00 -19.98 18.72
C PRO A 591 19.97 -19.22 17.84
N THR A 592 20.86 -19.90 17.10
CA THR A 592 21.91 -19.25 16.32
C THR A 592 21.34 -18.39 15.16
N PRO A 593 20.54 -18.94 14.21
CA PRO A 593 19.97 -18.12 13.13
C PRO A 593 18.93 -17.12 13.65
N ASP A 594 18.12 -17.47 14.66
CA ASP A 594 17.12 -16.56 15.20
C ASP A 594 17.75 -15.34 15.88
N THR A 595 18.86 -15.53 16.63
CA THR A 595 19.62 -14.42 17.21
C THR A 595 20.24 -13.54 16.13
N LEU A 596 20.78 -14.12 15.05
CA LEU A 596 21.35 -13.34 13.95
C LEU A 596 20.27 -12.58 13.19
N ALA A 597 19.09 -13.18 12.95
CA ALA A 597 17.96 -12.49 12.33
C ALA A 597 17.51 -11.27 13.16
N GLN A 598 17.44 -11.45 14.49
CA GLN A 598 17.18 -10.35 15.42
C GLN A 598 18.28 -9.27 15.35
N GLU A 599 19.55 -9.65 15.34
CA GLU A 599 20.68 -8.71 15.23
C GLU A 599 20.64 -7.93 13.92
N ILE A 600 20.38 -8.61 12.79
CA ILE A 600 20.29 -7.97 11.47
C ILE A 600 19.10 -6.99 11.45
N SER A 601 17.92 -7.45 11.86
CA SER A 601 16.73 -6.60 11.84
C SER A 601 16.89 -5.38 12.75
N LEU A 602 17.47 -5.53 13.93
CA LEU A 602 17.74 -4.43 14.85
C LEU A 602 18.74 -3.42 14.25
N LYS A 603 19.94 -3.88 13.84
CA LYS A 603 21.00 -2.99 13.34
C LYS A 603 20.63 -2.27 12.05
N ILE A 604 19.95 -2.97 11.12
CA ILE A 604 19.50 -2.35 9.87
C ILE A 604 18.41 -1.31 10.15
N SER A 605 17.45 -1.61 11.02
CA SER A 605 16.46 -0.62 11.48
C SER A 605 17.14 0.60 12.13
N ASP A 606 18.11 0.39 13.00
CA ASP A 606 18.88 1.47 13.63
C ASP A 606 19.63 2.34 12.60
N TYR A 607 20.26 1.71 11.59
CA TYR A 607 20.94 2.46 10.54
C TYR A 607 19.95 3.31 9.73
N VAL A 608 18.81 2.74 9.34
CA VAL A 608 17.75 3.45 8.62
C VAL A 608 17.23 4.62 9.46
N LYS A 609 16.87 4.38 10.72
CA LYS A 609 16.29 5.39 11.63
C LYS A 609 17.29 6.50 12.01
N SER A 610 18.60 6.22 11.93
CA SER A 610 19.65 7.21 12.16
C SER A 610 19.80 8.21 11.01
N MET A 611 19.29 7.90 9.83
CA MET A 611 19.28 8.80 8.68
C MET A 611 18.27 9.92 8.86
N LYS A 612 18.53 11.05 8.20
CA LYS A 612 17.65 12.21 8.24
C LYS A 612 17.09 12.50 6.84
N ASN A 613 15.79 12.76 6.79
CA ASN A 613 15.17 13.21 5.57
C ASN A 613 15.38 14.72 5.34
N TYR A 614 14.92 15.21 4.22
CA TYR A 614 15.04 16.61 3.77
C TYR A 614 14.50 17.65 4.76
N LEU A 615 13.56 17.27 5.68
CA LEU A 615 13.05 18.11 6.76
C LEU A 615 13.67 17.79 8.13
N ASN A 616 14.81 17.09 8.15
CA ASN A 616 15.53 16.67 9.36
C ASN A 616 14.72 15.72 10.28
N ASN A 617 13.68 15.05 9.76
CA ASN A 617 13.00 13.97 10.45
C ASN A 617 13.69 12.62 10.14
N GLY A 618 13.26 11.53 10.81
CA GLY A 618 13.85 10.19 10.62
C GLY A 618 13.33 9.48 9.38
N PHE A 619 13.96 8.35 9.08
CA PHE A 619 13.38 7.31 8.23
C PHE A 619 12.73 6.24 9.09
N ARG A 620 11.68 5.59 8.60
CA ARG A 620 11.00 4.45 9.22
C ARG A 620 11.48 3.15 8.59
N ALA A 621 11.73 2.14 9.40
CA ALA A 621 12.10 0.82 8.92
C ALA A 621 10.83 0.00 8.66
N ASP A 622 10.64 -0.42 7.42
CA ASP A 622 9.54 -1.27 6.96
C ASP A 622 10.09 -2.60 6.43
N TRP A 623 9.80 -3.68 7.14
CA TRP A 623 10.25 -5.03 6.79
C TRP A 623 9.20 -5.76 5.93
N SER A 624 8.76 -5.11 4.86
CA SER A 624 7.79 -5.67 3.93
C SER A 624 8.35 -5.81 2.51
N THR A 625 7.72 -6.68 1.74
CA THR A 625 8.09 -6.96 0.36
C THR A 625 6.84 -7.09 -0.50
N PRO A 626 6.19 -6.01 -0.91
CA PRO A 626 4.96 -6.09 -1.69
C PRO A 626 5.20 -6.68 -3.09
N SER A 627 5.27 -8.02 -3.19
CA SER A 627 5.64 -8.86 -4.36
C SER A 627 7.04 -8.62 -4.94
N THR A 628 7.80 -7.71 -4.42
CA THR A 628 9.12 -7.33 -4.94
C THR A 628 10.22 -8.32 -4.56
N HIS A 629 9.96 -9.26 -3.65
CA HIS A 629 10.88 -10.36 -3.36
C HIS A 629 11.20 -11.23 -4.59
N LEU A 630 10.27 -11.32 -5.55
CA LEU A 630 10.50 -11.96 -6.87
C LEU A 630 11.48 -11.13 -7.68
N LEU A 631 11.22 -9.84 -7.85
CA LEU A 631 12.05 -8.91 -8.59
C LEU A 631 13.47 -8.84 -8.01
N TYR A 632 13.58 -8.62 -6.72
CA TYR A 632 14.87 -8.49 -6.07
C TYR A 632 15.65 -9.80 -6.10
N GLY A 633 14.97 -10.93 -5.96
CA GLY A 633 15.57 -12.24 -6.10
C GLY A 633 16.12 -12.48 -7.51
N TYR A 634 15.44 -12.04 -8.55
CA TYR A 634 15.88 -12.13 -9.93
C TYR A 634 17.22 -11.41 -10.17
N TRP A 635 17.47 -10.30 -9.47
CA TRP A 635 18.70 -9.52 -9.57
C TRP A 635 19.78 -9.95 -8.57
N VAL A 636 19.58 -11.04 -7.85
CA VAL A 636 20.57 -11.63 -6.93
C VAL A 636 21.05 -12.96 -7.48
N GLY A 637 22.36 -13.12 -7.55
CA GLY A 637 23.02 -14.38 -7.92
C GLY A 637 22.78 -15.48 -6.88
N ALA A 638 23.47 -16.61 -7.02
CA ALA A 638 23.42 -17.66 -6.01
C ALA A 638 23.92 -17.15 -4.65
N THR A 639 23.36 -17.66 -3.56
CA THR A 639 23.68 -17.22 -2.21
C THR A 639 24.20 -18.37 -1.33
N ALA A 640 24.94 -18.05 -0.28
CA ALA A 640 25.63 -19.05 0.52
C ALA A 640 24.69 -19.90 1.39
N ASP A 641 23.41 -19.63 1.47
CA ASP A 641 22.39 -20.50 2.05
C ASP A 641 21.96 -21.67 1.14
N GLY A 642 22.50 -21.71 -0.11
CA GLY A 642 22.20 -22.71 -1.13
C GLY A 642 21.06 -22.34 -2.08
N ARG A 643 20.55 -21.09 -2.03
CA ARG A 643 19.60 -20.52 -2.99
C ARG A 643 20.28 -20.36 -4.35
N LEU A 644 19.59 -20.71 -5.43
CA LEU A 644 20.10 -20.51 -6.79
C LEU A 644 19.95 -19.06 -7.25
N ALA A 645 20.75 -18.69 -8.24
CA ALA A 645 20.64 -17.39 -8.89
C ALA A 645 19.22 -17.16 -9.44
N ARG A 646 18.74 -15.93 -9.31
CA ARG A 646 17.44 -15.49 -9.84
C ARG A 646 16.20 -16.11 -9.17
N GLU A 647 16.36 -16.96 -8.17
CA GLU A 647 15.22 -17.39 -7.33
C GLU A 647 14.73 -16.25 -6.43
N MET A 648 13.47 -16.32 -5.98
CA MET A 648 12.89 -15.32 -5.07
C MET A 648 13.66 -15.23 -3.74
N LEU A 649 13.58 -14.07 -3.11
CA LEU A 649 13.99 -13.86 -1.71
C LEU A 649 12.85 -14.27 -0.75
N GLY A 650 13.13 -14.29 0.54
CA GLY A 650 12.10 -14.46 1.57
C GLY A 650 11.09 -13.30 1.57
N TYR A 651 9.83 -13.61 1.85
CA TYR A 651 8.77 -12.64 1.92
C TYR A 651 8.79 -11.89 3.26
N GLY A 652 8.98 -10.56 3.23
CA GLY A 652 9.02 -9.74 4.43
C GLY A 652 9.98 -10.29 5.49
N ILE A 653 9.45 -10.56 6.68
CA ILE A 653 10.20 -11.17 7.79
C ILE A 653 10.18 -12.71 7.78
N ASP A 654 9.54 -13.31 6.78
CA ASP A 654 9.38 -14.76 6.73
C ASP A 654 10.68 -15.48 6.35
N PRO A 655 10.84 -16.75 6.78
CA PRO A 655 11.88 -17.63 6.28
C PRO A 655 11.80 -17.78 4.74
N LEU A 656 12.95 -18.09 4.13
CA LEU A 656 12.97 -18.45 2.73
C LEU A 656 12.12 -19.72 2.49
N TYR A 657 11.46 -19.79 1.36
CA TYR A 657 10.67 -20.95 0.96
C TYR A 657 11.45 -22.26 1.07
N GLY A 658 10.82 -23.24 1.71
CA GLY A 658 11.40 -24.57 1.90
C GLY A 658 12.42 -24.69 3.05
N GLU A 659 12.77 -23.60 3.73
CA GLU A 659 13.79 -23.62 4.79
C GLU A 659 13.20 -23.77 6.21
N ALA A 660 11.93 -23.41 6.43
CA ALA A 660 11.23 -23.58 7.71
C ALA A 660 10.60 -24.99 7.81
N THR A 661 11.42 -26.00 7.98
CA THR A 661 11.01 -27.42 7.91
C THR A 661 10.42 -27.99 9.21
N MET A 662 10.54 -27.26 10.32
CA MET A 662 10.05 -27.70 11.63
C MET A 662 8.55 -27.43 11.85
N GLY A 663 7.90 -26.75 10.91
CA GLY A 663 6.48 -26.44 10.95
C GLY A 663 6.13 -25.05 11.48
N LEU A 664 4.85 -24.65 11.32
CA LEU A 664 4.37 -23.30 11.56
C LEU A 664 4.61 -22.80 13.00
N GLY A 665 4.43 -23.65 14.00
CA GLY A 665 4.65 -23.26 15.40
C GLY A 665 6.09 -22.81 15.67
N PHE A 666 7.07 -23.53 15.16
CA PHE A 666 8.49 -23.19 15.30
C PHE A 666 8.83 -21.92 14.50
N ARG A 667 8.25 -21.78 13.32
CA ARG A 667 8.40 -20.57 12.52
C ARG A 667 7.87 -19.32 13.24
N ILE A 668 6.69 -19.41 13.85
CA ILE A 668 6.11 -18.33 14.65
C ILE A 668 7.05 -17.97 15.80
N LEU A 669 7.58 -18.98 16.53
CA LEU A 669 8.52 -18.73 17.62
C LEU A 669 9.80 -18.04 17.16
N SER A 670 10.35 -18.40 15.99
CA SER A 670 11.48 -17.66 15.38
C SER A 670 11.12 -16.22 15.09
N CYS A 671 10.00 -15.98 14.43
CA CYS A 671 9.56 -14.63 14.10
C CYS A 671 9.29 -13.78 15.35
N MET A 672 8.78 -14.35 16.43
CA MET A 672 8.53 -13.65 17.70
C MET A 672 9.80 -13.14 18.40
N ASN A 673 10.99 -13.57 17.99
CA ASN A 673 12.25 -13.02 18.49
C ASN A 673 12.63 -11.68 17.84
N LEU A 674 11.94 -11.26 16.77
CA LEU A 674 12.24 -10.03 16.07
C LEU A 674 11.83 -8.79 16.87
N PRO A 675 12.54 -7.64 16.66
CA PRO A 675 12.27 -6.40 17.38
C PRO A 675 11.14 -5.60 16.72
N PHE A 676 9.88 -6.04 16.89
CA PHE A 676 8.71 -5.39 16.28
C PHE A 676 8.56 -3.92 16.66
N ASP A 677 9.06 -3.53 17.82
CA ASP A 677 9.07 -2.14 18.28
C ASP A 677 10.06 -1.23 17.52
N GLU A 678 10.93 -1.81 16.68
CA GLU A 678 11.82 -1.09 15.78
C GLU A 678 11.31 -1.04 14.33
N MET A 679 10.19 -1.70 14.04
CA MET A 679 9.59 -1.80 12.71
C MET A 679 8.44 -0.78 12.55
N ASP A 680 8.73 0.49 12.77
CA ASP A 680 7.74 1.58 12.81
C ASP A 680 7.19 1.97 11.42
N GLY A 681 7.79 1.49 10.34
CA GLY A 681 7.28 1.61 8.98
C GLY A 681 6.26 0.54 8.61
N GLY A 682 6.29 -0.59 9.29
CA GLY A 682 5.50 -1.78 8.98
C GLY A 682 6.36 -3.03 8.85
N TYR A 683 5.71 -4.16 8.68
CA TYR A 683 6.34 -5.42 8.27
C TYR A 683 5.32 -6.33 7.62
N ALA A 684 5.80 -7.31 6.86
CA ALA A 684 4.94 -8.33 6.27
C ALA A 684 5.33 -9.72 6.75
N SER A 685 4.33 -10.50 7.15
CA SER A 685 4.42 -11.93 7.43
C SER A 685 3.15 -12.63 7.01
N HIS A 686 3.27 -13.79 6.39
CA HIS A 686 2.16 -14.56 5.87
C HIS A 686 2.10 -15.95 6.48
N PHE A 687 0.92 -16.35 6.91
CA PHE A 687 0.64 -17.73 7.29
C PHE A 687 -0.44 -18.35 6.41
N GLY A 688 -0.15 -19.56 5.92
CA GLY A 688 -1.19 -20.43 5.38
C GLY A 688 -1.69 -21.38 6.49
N ILE A 689 -3.00 -21.50 6.64
CA ILE A 689 -3.60 -22.39 7.64
C ILE A 689 -4.57 -23.33 6.94
N ASP A 690 -4.40 -24.66 7.18
CA ASP A 690 -5.36 -25.64 6.70
C ASP A 690 -6.70 -25.44 7.44
N PRO A 691 -7.82 -25.24 6.74
CA PRO A 691 -9.13 -25.08 7.38
C PRO A 691 -9.55 -26.27 8.25
N LYS A 692 -8.99 -27.46 8.05
CA LYS A 692 -9.24 -28.64 8.90
C LYS A 692 -8.77 -28.47 10.34
N TYR A 693 -7.89 -27.53 10.61
CA TYR A 693 -7.44 -27.20 11.96
C TYR A 693 -8.57 -26.66 12.86
N PHE A 694 -9.67 -26.18 12.25
CA PHE A 694 -10.84 -25.63 12.92
C PHE A 694 -12.02 -26.60 12.77
N THR A 695 -12.47 -27.17 13.88
CA THR A 695 -13.37 -28.32 13.90
C THR A 695 -14.81 -27.98 14.27
N ALA A 696 -15.11 -26.73 14.62
CA ALA A 696 -16.47 -26.29 14.90
C ALA A 696 -17.35 -26.36 13.63
N ASP A 697 -18.66 -26.43 13.81
CA ASP A 697 -19.61 -26.57 12.70
C ASP A 697 -19.99 -25.23 12.09
N SER A 698 -20.19 -24.19 12.91
CA SER A 698 -20.59 -22.87 12.43
C SER A 698 -19.37 -21.96 12.16
N TYR A 699 -19.56 -20.95 11.33
CA TYR A 699 -18.53 -19.94 11.07
C TYR A 699 -18.22 -19.09 12.30
N GLU A 700 -19.23 -18.81 13.10
CA GLU A 700 -19.13 -18.03 14.34
C GLU A 700 -18.22 -18.77 15.34
N GLU A 701 -18.48 -20.06 15.57
CA GLU A 701 -17.64 -20.86 16.46
C GLU A 701 -16.22 -21.05 15.93
N LYS A 702 -16.04 -21.21 14.60
CA LYS A 702 -14.72 -21.23 13.97
C LYS A 702 -13.99 -19.89 14.16
N GLY A 703 -14.71 -18.78 14.10
CA GLY A 703 -14.16 -17.44 14.38
C GLY A 703 -13.64 -17.33 15.81
N LEU A 704 -14.35 -17.88 16.79
CA LEU A 704 -13.91 -17.96 18.19
C LEU A 704 -12.71 -18.94 18.34
N GLN A 705 -12.71 -20.08 17.65
CA GLN A 705 -11.55 -20.97 17.63
C GLN A 705 -10.32 -20.29 17.02
N PHE A 706 -10.50 -19.48 15.96
CA PHE A 706 -9.42 -18.70 15.36
C PHE A 706 -8.86 -17.67 16.34
N ARG A 707 -9.74 -16.94 17.05
CA ARG A 707 -9.33 -16.07 18.17
C ARG A 707 -8.44 -16.81 19.16
N ASP A 708 -8.94 -17.92 19.71
CA ASP A 708 -8.31 -18.61 20.85
C ASP A 708 -7.02 -19.35 20.44
N ARG A 709 -6.95 -19.88 19.23
CA ARG A 709 -5.82 -20.71 18.76
C ARG A 709 -4.74 -19.92 18.03
N ILE A 710 -5.10 -18.79 17.41
CA ILE A 710 -4.18 -17.98 16.58
C ILE A 710 -3.99 -16.59 17.16
N ILE A 711 -5.07 -15.81 17.33
CA ILE A 711 -4.96 -14.39 17.68
C ILE A 711 -4.46 -14.19 19.11
N MET A 712 -5.06 -14.87 20.08
CA MET A 712 -4.67 -14.70 21.50
C MET A 712 -3.22 -15.09 21.76
N PRO A 713 -2.71 -16.25 21.27
CA PRO A 713 -1.30 -16.59 21.45
C PRO A 713 -0.32 -15.69 20.71
N LEU A 714 -0.70 -15.13 19.56
CA LEU A 714 0.19 -14.34 18.71
C LEU A 714 0.20 -12.85 19.09
N PHE A 715 -0.98 -12.26 19.28
CA PHE A 715 -1.12 -10.82 19.51
C PHE A 715 -1.14 -10.43 20.99
N PHE A 716 -1.68 -11.28 21.86
CA PHE A 716 -1.97 -10.94 23.24
C PHE A 716 -1.27 -11.90 24.23
N ASN A 717 -0.11 -12.41 23.85
CA ASN A 717 0.67 -13.32 24.69
C ASN A 717 1.45 -12.52 25.73
N GLU A 718 1.02 -12.60 27.00
CA GLU A 718 1.68 -11.93 28.11
C GLU A 718 3.02 -12.56 28.54
N MET A 719 3.35 -13.76 28.04
CA MET A 719 4.56 -14.49 28.44
C MET A 719 5.84 -13.97 27.78
N ASN A 720 5.75 -13.11 26.75
CA ASN A 720 6.92 -12.54 26.10
C ASN A 720 7.17 -11.12 26.62
N ASN A 721 8.36 -10.89 27.16
CA ASN A 721 8.84 -9.55 27.49
C ASN A 721 9.05 -8.65 26.27
N ASN A 722 8.99 -9.21 25.06
CA ASN A 722 9.08 -8.50 23.80
C ASN A 722 7.68 -8.02 23.35
N LEU A 723 7.67 -6.99 22.54
CA LEU A 723 6.44 -6.54 21.91
C LEU A 723 5.87 -7.65 21.02
N CYS A 724 4.58 -7.96 21.18
CA CYS A 724 3.91 -8.91 20.30
C CYS A 724 3.82 -8.38 18.85
N PRO A 725 3.74 -9.26 17.85
CA PRO A 725 3.42 -8.89 16.50
C PRO A 725 2.18 -7.99 16.44
N TYR A 726 2.19 -6.99 15.57
CA TYR A 726 1.07 -6.04 15.45
C TYR A 726 0.30 -6.15 14.14
N TYR A 727 0.77 -6.97 13.22
CA TYR A 727 0.15 -7.18 11.93
C TYR A 727 0.12 -8.67 11.57
N LEU A 728 -1.00 -9.11 11.04
CA LEU A 728 -1.17 -10.48 10.57
C LEU A 728 -2.11 -10.51 9.38
N TYR A 729 -1.74 -11.23 8.33
CA TYR A 729 -2.70 -11.75 7.39
C TYR A 729 -2.52 -13.27 7.20
N VAL A 730 -3.63 -13.94 6.97
CA VAL A 730 -3.66 -15.38 6.77
C VAL A 730 -4.47 -15.72 5.54
N ASN A 731 -4.08 -16.79 4.85
CA ASN A 731 -4.94 -17.47 3.88
C ASN A 731 -5.36 -18.81 4.50
N VAL A 732 -6.67 -19.00 4.70
CA VAL A 732 -7.23 -20.26 5.20
C VAL A 732 -7.57 -21.14 4.02
N THR A 733 -6.54 -21.67 3.37
CA THR A 733 -6.64 -22.54 2.19
C THR A 733 -5.36 -23.38 2.08
N THR A 734 -5.31 -24.29 1.10
CA THR A 734 -4.15 -25.14 0.86
C THR A 734 -3.63 -25.01 -0.57
N ALA A 735 -2.36 -25.32 -0.80
CA ALA A 735 -1.77 -25.39 -2.13
C ALA A 735 -2.55 -26.33 -3.08
N ASP A 736 -3.01 -27.46 -2.55
CA ASP A 736 -3.83 -28.44 -3.31
C ASP A 736 -5.17 -27.82 -3.76
N THR A 737 -5.81 -27.04 -2.89
CA THR A 737 -7.05 -26.34 -3.25
C THR A 737 -6.81 -25.36 -4.41
N LEU A 738 -5.72 -24.58 -4.37
CA LEU A 738 -5.42 -23.63 -5.43
C LEU A 738 -5.07 -24.32 -6.75
N ARG A 739 -4.34 -25.44 -6.71
CA ARG A 739 -4.10 -26.27 -7.92
C ARG A 739 -5.41 -26.75 -8.54
N LYS A 740 -6.40 -27.15 -7.70
CA LYS A 740 -7.74 -27.53 -8.17
C LYS A 740 -8.51 -26.35 -8.77
N VAL A 741 -8.39 -25.16 -8.19
CA VAL A 741 -9.00 -23.93 -8.74
C VAL A 741 -8.44 -23.63 -10.13
N LEU A 742 -7.13 -23.77 -10.34
CA LEU A 742 -6.52 -23.58 -11.66
C LEU A 742 -6.92 -24.68 -12.67
N ALA A 743 -7.01 -25.93 -12.21
CA ALA A 743 -7.36 -27.07 -13.08
C ALA A 743 -8.83 -27.05 -13.53
N ASP A 744 -9.75 -26.61 -12.65
CA ASP A 744 -11.19 -26.56 -12.94
C ASP A 744 -11.84 -25.33 -12.27
N PRO A 745 -11.60 -24.13 -12.82
CA PRO A 745 -12.13 -22.91 -12.23
C PRO A 745 -13.66 -22.85 -12.23
N LYS A 746 -14.33 -23.49 -13.20
CA LYS A 746 -15.79 -23.53 -13.23
C LYS A 746 -16.40 -24.27 -12.03
N LYS A 747 -15.71 -25.29 -11.53
CA LYS A 747 -16.14 -26.06 -10.36
C LYS A 747 -15.77 -25.39 -9.03
N TYR A 748 -14.54 -24.87 -8.92
CA TYR A 748 -13.98 -24.42 -7.65
C TYR A 748 -14.03 -22.88 -7.45
N ALA A 749 -14.33 -22.13 -8.51
CA ALA A 749 -14.59 -20.69 -8.53
C ALA A 749 -15.71 -20.35 -9.53
N PRO A 750 -16.94 -20.83 -9.29
CA PRO A 750 -18.03 -20.80 -10.29
C PRO A 750 -18.43 -19.39 -10.73
N ASN A 751 -18.16 -18.38 -9.91
CA ASN A 751 -18.42 -16.97 -10.22
C ASN A 751 -17.22 -16.28 -10.90
N GLY A 752 -16.15 -17.04 -11.26
CA GLY A 752 -14.93 -16.49 -11.82
C GLY A 752 -14.08 -15.69 -10.82
N VAL A 753 -14.35 -15.85 -9.52
CA VAL A 753 -13.68 -15.11 -8.46
C VAL A 753 -13.19 -16.09 -7.38
N TYR A 754 -11.89 -16.05 -7.10
CA TYR A 754 -11.27 -16.70 -5.97
C TYR A 754 -10.28 -15.72 -5.36
N ILE A 755 -10.70 -15.03 -4.29
CA ILE A 755 -9.87 -13.98 -3.71
C ILE A 755 -8.76 -14.59 -2.88
N MET A 756 -7.55 -14.17 -3.17
CA MET A 756 -6.36 -14.51 -2.39
C MET A 756 -5.72 -13.24 -1.88
N ARG A 757 -5.08 -13.39 -0.74
CA ARG A 757 -4.25 -12.33 -0.21
C ARG A 757 -2.81 -12.55 -0.61
N ILE A 758 -2.22 -11.54 -1.22
CA ILE A 758 -0.79 -11.46 -1.45
C ILE A 758 -0.28 -10.15 -0.84
N HIS A 759 0.87 -10.21 -0.15
CA HIS A 759 1.55 -9.06 0.45
C HIS A 759 0.62 -7.91 0.91
N GLY A 760 -0.31 -8.14 1.77
CA GLY A 760 -1.16 -7.10 2.34
C GLY A 760 -2.30 -6.59 1.44
N THR A 761 -2.39 -7.00 0.18
CA THR A 761 -3.49 -6.69 -0.73
C THR A 761 -4.28 -7.93 -1.15
N PHE A 762 -5.46 -7.71 -1.72
CA PHE A 762 -6.29 -8.77 -2.28
C PHE A 762 -6.22 -8.77 -3.80
N VAL A 763 -6.27 -9.96 -4.36
CA VAL A 763 -6.32 -10.18 -5.79
C VAL A 763 -7.29 -11.31 -6.12
N ASN A 764 -7.87 -11.28 -7.30
CA ASN A 764 -8.50 -12.48 -7.81
C ASN A 764 -7.41 -13.40 -8.36
N PHE A 765 -7.25 -14.55 -7.74
CA PHE A 765 -6.22 -15.53 -8.09
C PHE A 765 -6.22 -15.94 -9.55
N LEU A 766 -7.39 -15.96 -10.18
CA LEU A 766 -7.57 -16.33 -11.59
C LEU A 766 -7.08 -15.24 -12.57
N ASP A 767 -6.96 -14.00 -12.13
CA ASP A 767 -6.52 -12.86 -12.96
C ASP A 767 -5.00 -12.65 -12.93
N LEU A 768 -4.28 -13.41 -12.08
CA LEU A 768 -2.84 -13.25 -11.88
C LEU A 768 -2.03 -13.96 -12.97
N SER A 769 -0.81 -13.47 -13.21
CA SER A 769 0.15 -14.16 -14.05
C SER A 769 0.52 -15.55 -13.49
N PRO A 770 0.87 -16.53 -14.33
CA PRO A 770 1.27 -17.86 -13.87
C PRO A 770 2.42 -17.84 -12.86
N ALA A 771 3.36 -16.90 -12.98
CA ALA A 771 4.48 -16.76 -12.05
C ALA A 771 4.00 -16.41 -10.63
N ILE A 772 3.06 -15.47 -10.51
CA ILE A 772 2.52 -15.07 -9.21
C ILE A 772 1.58 -16.14 -8.66
N GLN A 773 0.77 -16.79 -9.51
CA GLN A 773 -0.05 -17.93 -9.09
C GLN A 773 0.82 -19.04 -8.49
N ASN A 774 1.94 -19.35 -9.13
CA ASN A 774 2.89 -20.36 -8.65
C ASN A 774 3.57 -19.91 -7.35
N ASP A 775 3.93 -18.64 -7.21
CA ASP A 775 4.49 -18.10 -5.96
C ASP A 775 3.50 -18.27 -4.77
N ILE A 776 2.22 -17.95 -4.98
CA ILE A 776 1.19 -18.12 -3.96
C ILE A 776 1.01 -19.60 -3.58
N ILE A 777 0.92 -20.49 -4.56
CA ILE A 777 0.82 -21.94 -4.32
C ILE A 777 2.03 -22.44 -3.53
N THR A 778 3.22 -21.98 -3.91
CA THR A 778 4.49 -22.34 -3.27
C THR A 778 4.51 -21.91 -1.81
N ARG A 779 4.07 -20.70 -1.50
CA ARG A 779 3.99 -20.19 -0.12
C ARG A 779 3.01 -20.96 0.76
N LEU A 780 1.99 -21.57 0.18
CA LEU A 780 1.00 -22.40 0.88
C LEU A 780 1.38 -23.89 0.91
N ASP A 781 2.51 -24.26 0.32
CA ASP A 781 2.99 -25.65 0.41
C ASP A 781 3.32 -25.99 1.87
N PRO A 782 2.91 -27.16 2.39
CA PRO A 782 3.21 -27.59 3.77
C PRO A 782 4.70 -27.57 4.13
N LEU A 783 5.57 -27.76 3.13
CA LEU A 783 7.03 -27.69 3.34
C LEU A 783 7.55 -26.25 3.47
N SER A 784 6.71 -25.26 3.16
CA SER A 784 7.07 -23.86 3.23
C SER A 784 6.58 -23.17 4.50
N THR A 785 5.28 -22.95 4.60
CA THR A 785 4.72 -22.06 5.61
C THR A 785 3.37 -22.49 6.17
N SER A 786 2.80 -23.55 5.64
CA SER A 786 1.47 -24.05 6.04
C SER A 786 1.57 -25.14 7.10
N ILE A 787 0.50 -25.30 7.87
CA ILE A 787 0.29 -26.47 8.74
C ILE A 787 -0.23 -27.62 7.89
#